data_a6aed6d19a8a4d41c14ac201a10afbfd
#
_entry.id   a6aed6d19a8a4d41c14ac201a10afbfd
#
_cell.length_a   1.000
_cell.length_b   1.000
_cell.length_c   1.000
_cell.angle_alpha   90.00
_cell.angle_beta   90.00
_cell.angle_gamma   90.00
#
_symmetry.space_group_name_H-M   'P 1'
#
loop_
_entity.id
_entity.type
_entity.pdbx_description
1 polymer ?
#
loop_
_entity_poly.entity_id
_entity_poly.type
_entity_poly.pdbx_seq_one_letter_code
_entity_poly.pdbx_strand_id
1 'polypeptide(L)'
;MKIKYLSALFLGTTAALYSQQTNDTISKEAKIEEVAITGSRNKKRTVIDTPVPIDVIDIKQVSQSTGQIEVNQLLQFAAPSFNSNKQSGSDGADAVDPATLRGLGPDQTLLLLNGKRYHQSSLINLFGTKGRGNTGYDMNTIPIGAIKRIEVLRDGASAQYGSDAIAGVINVILNDRDKGFEGNVFSGMNLFKSPGNNDVVSDHKIDGLTFDFNGNLGTKIGNKGGFGNFTAEFVNKEYAIRNANPAIYDAPRQRFGDAKSQNVYFFGNIQLPLSDNLTFYSRQGFSNRNTHAYAWTRKADDDKNIPEIYPNGFNPIENTKITDFTFDNGLKFKVLDWDVDFYNAFGSNRFTYQIDNTLNATLGVKSPTSFNAGGHSLLQNTTGFNATKQFNVLEGLNIAFGSEFRYERFEIIKGEEASYAAYDINGNIVTNDTPQNLLVPVPGSDPVRYRPGGSQGFPGYSVNLNKNRNNFAAYVDTELDITKKWMVSVAGRFENYNDFGSTINGKFATRYAITPQFALRGSVSTGFRAPSLAQKYFDLQFTNFQGNKLVTIQLAPNDSDLAVRTGIPQLKQETSVNGSVGFTFNTGKFTATIDGYYINVKNRIVLTGNFSRTDLPPDVQVDYPYIDQAQFFSNAIDTRTKGVDVILSYNETIGNGRLSATLAGNYNDMEITSVNVSEKLKGKEDIYLSARERAFILASAPKTKVNLSLNYKISKFNANLQLVRFHKLTLIGYNGPDDFQTYNAKITTDLSFGYDFSKNISLTIGSKNLFNRYPTLQREAVSAGNTESGGIFDPVQMGFAGRQVFARFNFRF
;
A
#
# COMPACT_ATOMS: atom_id res chain seq x y z
N MET A 1 28.53 -25.07 3.29
CA MET A 1 29.96 -24.84 3.01
C MET A 1 30.43 -23.63 3.81
N LYS A 2 31.55 -23.74 4.49
CA LYS A 2 31.97 -22.97 5.68
C LYS A 2 32.04 -21.45 5.46
N ILE A 3 31.39 -20.70 6.37
CA ILE A 3 31.55 -19.25 6.58
C ILE A 3 32.99 -19.02 7.11
N LYS A 4 33.89 -18.65 6.23
CA LYS A 4 35.19 -18.05 6.56
C LYS A 4 35.54 -17.11 5.40
N TYR A 5 35.20 -15.83 5.52
CA TYR A 5 35.73 -14.65 4.79
C TYR A 5 34.80 -13.43 5.01
N LEU A 6 34.57 -13.07 6.27
CA LEU A 6 33.95 -11.79 6.60
C LEU A 6 34.63 -11.09 7.79
N SER A 7 35.92 -11.35 7.99
CA SER A 7 36.71 -10.77 9.12
C SER A 7 37.91 -9.94 8.66
N ALA A 8 37.94 -9.46 7.42
CA ALA A 8 39.13 -8.78 6.88
C ALA A 8 38.82 -7.47 6.13
N LEU A 9 37.85 -6.64 6.61
CA LEU A 9 37.67 -5.29 6.09
C LEU A 9 37.37 -4.24 7.16
N PHE A 10 37.88 -4.40 8.37
CA PHE A 10 37.72 -3.42 9.46
C PHE A 10 39.02 -3.03 10.14
N LEU A 11 40.12 -2.91 9.39
CA LEU A 11 41.37 -2.35 9.92
C LEU A 11 42.08 -1.58 8.82
N GLY A 12 42.00 -0.28 8.89
CA GLY A 12 42.91 0.57 8.13
C GLY A 12 42.30 1.85 7.55
N THR A 13 41.97 2.83 8.41
CA THR A 13 42.20 4.27 8.15
C THR A 13 42.01 5.05 9.44
N THR A 14 43.05 5.16 10.23
CA THR A 14 43.23 6.24 11.18
C THR A 14 43.70 7.45 10.40
N ALA A 15 42.80 8.33 9.97
CA ALA A 15 43.13 9.65 9.47
C ALA A 15 42.83 10.68 10.57
N ALA A 16 43.83 11.48 10.89
CA ALA A 16 43.83 12.49 11.91
C ALA A 16 42.70 13.51 11.75
N LEU A 17 41.88 13.64 12.78
CA LEU A 17 40.90 14.68 12.93
C LEU A 17 41.56 15.94 13.56
N TYR A 18 41.83 16.94 12.73
CA TYR A 18 42.03 18.31 13.21
C TYR A 18 40.65 18.92 13.54
N SER A 19 40.43 19.14 14.81
CA SER A 19 39.27 19.86 15.33
C SER A 19 39.35 21.32 14.95
N GLN A 20 38.50 21.84 14.06
CA GLN A 20 38.13 23.24 14.03
C GLN A 20 36.88 23.44 14.88
N GLN A 21 37.01 24.16 15.98
CA GLN A 21 35.87 24.70 16.73
C GLN A 21 35.15 25.73 15.86
N THR A 22 33.98 25.36 15.33
CA THR A 22 33.00 26.34 14.88
C THR A 22 31.93 26.47 15.95
N ASN A 23 31.68 27.70 16.39
CA ASN A 23 30.60 28.03 17.30
C ASN A 23 29.26 27.55 16.73
N ASP A 24 28.74 26.50 17.32
CA ASP A 24 27.41 25.99 17.03
C ASP A 24 26.37 26.96 17.54
N THR A 25 25.77 27.71 16.62
CA THR A 25 24.42 28.22 16.83
C THR A 25 23.51 27.02 17.04
N ILE A 26 22.92 26.92 18.23
CA ILE A 26 21.88 25.94 18.59
C ILE A 26 20.89 25.91 17.41
N SER A 27 20.76 24.76 16.78
CA SER A 27 19.79 24.56 15.72
C SER A 27 18.42 25.00 16.25
N LYS A 28 17.92 26.11 15.72
CA LYS A 28 16.52 26.49 15.94
C LYS A 28 15.66 25.32 15.50
N GLU A 29 15.02 24.72 16.49
CA GLU A 29 14.05 23.65 16.28
C GLU A 29 13.06 24.02 15.19
N ALA A 30 12.71 23.03 14.36
CA ALA A 30 11.69 23.19 13.34
C ALA A 30 10.42 23.77 13.98
N LYS A 31 10.23 25.04 13.77
CA LYS A 31 8.96 25.67 14.05
C LYS A 31 7.92 25.05 13.11
N ILE A 32 6.69 24.97 13.58
CA ILE A 32 5.46 24.57 12.87
C ILE A 32 5.22 25.39 11.56
N GLU A 33 6.21 26.08 11.08
CA GLU A 33 6.23 26.93 9.87
C GLU A 33 6.84 26.21 8.65
N GLU A 34 6.86 24.87 8.60
CA GLU A 34 7.22 24.19 7.35
C GLU A 34 6.16 24.44 6.28
N VAL A 35 6.60 24.99 5.15
CA VAL A 35 5.74 25.27 4.00
C VAL A 35 5.23 23.93 3.45
N ALA A 36 3.93 23.68 3.61
CA ALA A 36 3.31 22.52 3.02
C ALA A 36 3.24 22.69 1.49
N ILE A 37 3.73 21.72 0.75
CA ILE A 37 3.68 21.71 -0.73
C ILE A 37 2.34 21.20 -1.22
N THR A 38 1.70 20.32 -0.44
CA THR A 38 0.46 19.63 -0.81
C THR A 38 -0.77 20.49 -0.45
N GLY A 39 -1.77 20.54 -1.33
CA GLY A 39 -3.05 21.24 -1.09
C GLY A 39 -3.01 22.75 -1.31
N SER A 40 -1.84 23.35 -1.54
CA SER A 40 -1.68 24.77 -1.92
C SER A 40 -0.57 24.90 -2.96
N ARG A 41 -0.77 25.83 -3.90
CA ARG A 41 0.26 26.24 -4.87
C ARG A 41 0.99 27.50 -4.40
N ASN A 42 0.58 28.08 -3.29
CA ASN A 42 1.21 29.24 -2.68
C ASN A 42 2.37 28.78 -1.78
N LYS A 43 3.60 29.08 -2.19
CA LYS A 43 4.83 28.72 -1.47
C LYS A 43 4.98 29.33 -0.07
N LYS A 44 4.12 30.29 0.31
CA LYS A 44 4.17 30.95 1.62
C LYS A 44 3.20 30.35 2.65
N ARG A 45 2.40 29.34 2.29
CA ARG A 45 1.44 28.71 3.22
C ARG A 45 2.13 27.79 4.19
N THR A 46 1.74 27.90 5.44
CA THR A 46 2.09 26.93 6.48
C THR A 46 0.96 25.89 6.65
N VAL A 47 1.22 24.77 7.29
CA VAL A 47 0.25 23.69 7.55
C VAL A 47 -1.02 24.21 8.24
N ILE A 48 -0.87 25.13 9.19
CA ILE A 48 -1.98 25.69 9.95
C ILE A 48 -2.75 26.78 9.18
N ASP A 49 -2.16 27.33 8.10
CA ASP A 49 -2.76 28.38 7.28
C ASP A 49 -3.47 27.82 6.03
N THR A 50 -3.45 26.49 5.86
CA THR A 50 -4.15 25.85 4.75
C THR A 50 -5.66 25.75 4.99
N PRO A 51 -6.49 25.92 3.94
CA PRO A 51 -7.95 25.78 4.06
C PRO A 51 -8.42 24.32 4.16
N VAL A 52 -7.49 23.38 4.11
CA VAL A 52 -7.73 21.92 4.12
C VAL A 52 -6.80 21.22 5.12
N PRO A 53 -7.20 20.06 5.67
CA PRO A 53 -6.38 19.32 6.64
C PRO A 53 -5.16 18.67 5.99
N ILE A 54 -3.96 19.00 6.50
CA ILE A 54 -2.70 18.42 6.08
C ILE A 54 -1.92 17.98 7.32
N ASP A 55 -1.40 16.75 7.29
CA ASP A 55 -0.45 16.26 8.30
C ASP A 55 0.95 16.27 7.70
N VAL A 56 1.92 16.78 8.43
CA VAL A 56 3.34 16.71 8.07
C VAL A 56 4.04 15.80 9.06
N ILE A 57 4.59 14.72 8.54
CA ILE A 57 5.23 13.66 9.32
C ILE A 57 6.72 13.68 9.05
N ASP A 58 7.52 14.04 10.07
CA ASP A 58 8.97 13.91 10.03
C ASP A 58 9.37 12.44 10.12
N ILE A 59 9.72 11.86 8.98
CA ILE A 59 10.05 10.44 8.87
C ILE A 59 11.33 10.11 9.65
N LYS A 60 12.30 11.01 9.68
CA LYS A 60 13.53 10.79 10.42
C LYS A 60 13.25 10.68 11.92
N GLN A 61 12.46 11.59 12.49
CA GLN A 61 12.12 11.56 13.92
C GLN A 61 11.36 10.28 14.27
N VAL A 62 10.34 9.90 13.46
CA VAL A 62 9.52 8.72 13.73
C VAL A 62 10.33 7.43 13.55
N SER A 63 11.12 7.30 12.50
CA SER A 63 11.90 6.09 12.24
C SER A 63 13.00 5.85 13.28
N GLN A 64 13.69 6.91 13.73
CA GLN A 64 14.76 6.80 14.74
C GLN A 64 14.25 6.39 16.12
N SER A 65 13.00 6.72 16.45
CA SER A 65 12.41 6.42 17.76
C SER A 65 11.58 5.13 17.78
N THR A 66 11.39 4.46 16.63
CA THR A 66 10.55 3.27 16.53
C THR A 66 11.28 2.07 15.91
N GLY A 67 10.71 0.89 16.03
CA GLY A 67 11.17 -0.31 15.34
C GLY A 67 10.63 -0.48 13.92
N GLN A 68 9.99 0.55 13.36
CA GLN A 68 9.42 0.47 12.01
C GLN A 68 10.50 0.74 10.96
N ILE A 69 10.49 -0.06 9.88
CA ILE A 69 11.43 0.03 8.76
C ILE A 69 10.74 0.17 7.40
N GLU A 70 9.42 0.18 7.36
CA GLU A 70 8.61 0.30 6.14
C GLU A 70 7.72 1.56 6.23
N VAL A 71 7.56 2.28 5.11
CA VAL A 71 6.78 3.54 5.06
C VAL A 71 5.32 3.32 5.49
N ASN A 72 4.69 2.24 5.04
CA ASN A 72 3.32 1.89 5.42
C ASN A 72 3.17 1.73 6.94
N GLN A 73 4.13 1.08 7.59
CA GLN A 73 4.11 0.88 9.03
C GLN A 73 4.30 2.20 9.79
N LEU A 74 5.17 3.09 9.31
CA LEU A 74 5.34 4.43 9.92
C LEU A 74 4.06 5.25 9.82
N LEU A 75 3.40 5.27 8.66
CA LEU A 75 2.14 5.99 8.46
C LEU A 75 0.99 5.40 9.28
N GLN A 76 0.95 4.09 9.50
CA GLN A 76 -0.02 3.42 10.36
C GLN A 76 -0.04 4.01 11.79
N PHE A 77 1.13 4.41 12.31
CA PHE A 77 1.28 5.02 13.62
C PHE A 77 1.12 6.54 13.61
N ALA A 78 1.56 7.21 12.54
CA ALA A 78 1.65 8.67 12.50
C ALA A 78 0.38 9.34 11.95
N ALA A 79 -0.34 8.70 11.01
CA ALA A 79 -1.53 9.28 10.39
C ALA A 79 -2.82 8.63 10.92
N PRO A 80 -3.79 9.42 11.46
CA PRO A 80 -4.95 8.87 12.16
C PRO A 80 -5.88 8.04 11.26
N SER A 81 -6.14 8.50 10.04
CA SER A 81 -7.06 7.86 9.09
C SER A 81 -6.39 6.91 8.09
N PHE A 82 -5.06 6.74 8.18
CA PHE A 82 -4.30 5.81 7.37
C PHE A 82 -4.30 4.41 7.99
N ASN A 83 -4.62 3.38 7.23
CA ASN A 83 -4.65 2.00 7.68
C ASN A 83 -3.90 1.10 6.70
N SER A 84 -2.81 0.51 7.16
CA SER A 84 -2.06 -0.53 6.48
C SER A 84 -1.49 -1.48 7.52
N ASN A 85 -1.65 -2.77 7.34
CA ASN A 85 -1.07 -3.78 8.21
C ASN A 85 -0.41 -4.86 7.37
N LYS A 86 0.60 -5.50 7.90
CA LYS A 86 1.31 -6.60 7.23
C LYS A 86 0.31 -7.65 6.78
N GLN A 87 0.30 -7.94 5.48
CA GLN A 87 -0.51 -9.01 4.92
C GLN A 87 0.27 -10.32 4.97
N SER A 88 -0.44 -11.45 4.90
CA SER A 88 0.15 -12.78 4.87
C SER A 88 -0.84 -13.76 4.26
N GLY A 89 -0.33 -14.65 3.40
CA GLY A 89 -1.15 -15.63 2.71
C GLY A 89 -2.08 -15.01 1.67
N SER A 90 -1.63 -14.00 0.94
CA SER A 90 -2.48 -13.14 0.11
C SER A 90 -1.95 -12.95 -1.31
N ASP A 91 -1.20 -13.94 -1.82
CA ASP A 91 -0.79 -14.11 -3.23
C ASP A 91 -0.26 -12.81 -3.87
N GLY A 92 0.81 -12.26 -3.28
CA GLY A 92 1.47 -11.04 -3.72
C GLY A 92 1.19 -9.81 -2.86
N ALA A 93 0.03 -9.66 -2.21
CA ALA A 93 -0.19 -8.58 -1.25
C ALA A 93 0.71 -8.69 -0.01
N ASP A 94 1.27 -9.86 0.27
CA ASP A 94 2.34 -10.11 1.27
C ASP A 94 3.57 -9.22 1.06
N ALA A 95 3.84 -8.85 -0.20
CA ALA A 95 4.99 -8.04 -0.57
C ALA A 95 4.69 -6.53 -0.62
N VAL A 96 3.41 -6.13 -0.71
CA VAL A 96 2.99 -4.73 -0.96
C VAL A 96 2.36 -4.07 0.25
N ASP A 97 1.58 -4.80 1.05
CA ASP A 97 0.80 -4.29 2.19
C ASP A 97 -0.14 -3.14 1.79
N PRO A 98 -1.25 -3.41 1.10
CA PRO A 98 -2.17 -2.37 0.64
C PRO A 98 -2.64 -1.44 1.76
N ALA A 99 -2.73 -0.15 1.44
CA ALA A 99 -3.10 0.87 2.41
C ALA A 99 -4.42 1.56 2.06
N THR A 100 -5.16 1.98 3.06
CA THR A 100 -6.41 2.74 2.92
C THR A 100 -6.33 4.07 3.66
N LEU A 101 -6.93 5.10 3.12
CA LEU A 101 -7.11 6.39 3.78
C LEU A 101 -8.61 6.64 3.96
N ARG A 102 -9.06 6.95 5.20
CA ARG A 102 -10.48 7.13 5.52
C ARG A 102 -11.37 5.94 5.12
N GLY A 103 -10.79 4.72 5.12
CA GLY A 103 -11.47 3.50 4.74
C GLY A 103 -11.76 3.31 3.25
N LEU A 104 -11.37 4.27 2.39
CA LEU A 104 -11.49 4.15 0.94
C LEU A 104 -10.37 3.25 0.37
N GLY A 105 -10.57 2.73 -0.84
CA GLY A 105 -9.63 1.79 -1.46
C GLY A 105 -8.21 2.33 -1.65
N PRO A 106 -7.21 1.45 -1.76
CA PRO A 106 -5.82 1.86 -2.02
C PRO A 106 -5.64 2.70 -3.29
N ASP A 107 -6.49 2.49 -4.29
CA ASP A 107 -6.52 3.19 -5.56
C ASP A 107 -7.34 4.50 -5.55
N GLN A 108 -7.95 4.85 -4.42
CA GLN A 108 -8.69 6.11 -4.21
C GLN A 108 -7.87 7.14 -3.40
N THR A 109 -6.57 6.85 -3.18
CA THR A 109 -5.60 7.76 -2.53
C THR A 109 -4.43 7.97 -3.48
N LEU A 110 -4.15 9.21 -3.86
CA LEU A 110 -3.05 9.52 -4.77
C LEU A 110 -1.71 9.60 -4.04
N LEU A 111 -0.67 8.95 -4.60
CA LEU A 111 0.71 9.10 -4.14
C LEU A 111 1.49 10.05 -5.06
N LEU A 112 2.19 11.00 -4.45
CA LEU A 112 3.11 11.91 -5.12
C LEU A 112 4.54 11.73 -4.58
N LEU A 113 5.53 11.96 -5.44
CA LEU A 113 6.93 12.10 -5.08
C LEU A 113 7.38 13.54 -5.40
N ASN A 114 7.72 14.32 -4.35
CA ASN A 114 8.04 15.74 -4.49
C ASN A 114 7.01 16.51 -5.35
N GLY A 115 5.71 16.21 -5.18
CA GLY A 115 4.61 16.87 -5.88
C GLY A 115 4.33 16.38 -7.30
N LYS A 116 5.01 15.34 -7.79
CA LYS A 116 4.73 14.68 -9.08
C LYS A 116 4.07 13.33 -8.83
N ARG A 117 3.12 12.94 -9.69
CA ARG A 117 2.41 11.66 -9.58
C ARG A 117 3.41 10.50 -9.61
N TYR A 118 3.36 9.66 -8.60
CA TYR A 118 4.11 8.40 -8.54
C TYR A 118 3.35 7.32 -9.33
N HIS A 119 4.06 6.32 -9.85
CA HIS A 119 3.43 5.21 -10.57
C HIS A 119 2.70 4.26 -9.61
N GLN A 120 1.61 3.66 -10.09
CA GLN A 120 0.90 2.63 -9.37
C GLN A 120 1.65 1.29 -9.41
N SER A 121 1.31 0.38 -8.50
CA SER A 121 1.68 -1.03 -8.59
C SER A 121 0.87 -1.71 -9.69
N SER A 122 1.46 -2.69 -10.34
CA SER A 122 0.76 -3.55 -11.31
C SER A 122 -0.12 -4.60 -10.63
N LEU A 123 -0.01 -4.78 -9.30
CA LEU A 123 -0.75 -5.77 -8.54
C LEU A 123 -2.22 -5.39 -8.41
N ILE A 124 -3.12 -6.33 -8.68
CA ILE A 124 -4.50 -6.33 -8.18
C ILE A 124 -4.54 -7.15 -6.89
N ASN A 125 -5.09 -6.61 -5.83
CA ASN A 125 -5.28 -7.31 -4.57
C ASN A 125 -6.50 -8.23 -4.66
N LEU A 126 -6.31 -9.47 -5.06
CA LEU A 126 -7.39 -10.47 -5.20
C LEU A 126 -7.64 -11.21 -3.91
N PHE A 127 -6.57 -11.56 -3.20
CA PHE A 127 -6.58 -12.29 -1.95
C PHE A 127 -6.04 -11.40 -0.84
N GLY A 128 -6.40 -11.69 0.39
CA GLY A 128 -6.05 -10.89 1.55
C GLY A 128 -7.19 -10.02 2.05
N THR A 129 -6.97 -9.42 3.19
CA THR A 129 -8.03 -8.79 4.00
C THR A 129 -8.21 -7.31 3.71
N LYS A 130 -7.31 -6.69 2.97
CA LYS A 130 -7.35 -5.24 2.71
C LYS A 130 -7.20 -4.92 1.23
N GLY A 131 -8.04 -4.01 0.76
CA GLY A 131 -7.98 -3.52 -0.61
C GLY A 131 -8.40 -4.53 -1.67
N ARG A 132 -9.21 -5.55 -1.33
CA ARG A 132 -9.68 -6.58 -2.24
C ARG A 132 -10.36 -5.98 -3.47
N GLY A 133 -9.94 -6.42 -4.65
CA GLY A 133 -10.40 -5.91 -5.95
C GLY A 133 -9.79 -4.56 -6.36
N ASN A 134 -8.90 -3.98 -5.55
CA ASN A 134 -8.27 -2.70 -5.87
C ASN A 134 -6.83 -2.88 -6.34
N THR A 135 -6.40 -1.96 -7.18
CA THR A 135 -4.98 -1.66 -7.40
C THR A 135 -4.53 -0.61 -6.38
N GLY A 136 -3.36 -0.03 -6.50
CA GLY A 136 -2.94 1.06 -5.63
C GLY A 136 -1.47 1.38 -5.80
N TYR A 137 -0.97 2.15 -4.87
CA TYR A 137 0.44 2.54 -4.82
C TYR A 137 1.17 1.69 -3.81
N ASP A 138 2.39 1.29 -4.16
CA ASP A 138 3.28 0.61 -3.24
C ASP A 138 4.27 1.61 -2.64
N MET A 139 3.99 2.08 -1.43
CA MET A 139 4.86 3.04 -0.74
C MET A 139 6.16 2.41 -0.24
N ASN A 140 6.20 1.08 -0.11
CA ASN A 140 7.40 0.36 0.33
C ASN A 140 8.46 0.25 -0.78
N THR A 141 8.22 0.82 -1.97
CA THR A 141 9.22 0.99 -3.02
C THR A 141 10.18 2.15 -2.73
N ILE A 142 9.84 3.06 -1.81
CA ILE A 142 10.62 4.24 -1.46
C ILE A 142 11.33 3.98 -0.12
N PRO A 143 12.68 3.93 -0.10
CA PRO A 143 13.44 3.67 1.12
C PRO A 143 13.29 4.81 2.13
N ILE A 144 13.17 4.47 3.41
CA ILE A 144 12.99 5.45 4.49
C ILE A 144 14.15 6.46 4.53
N GLY A 145 15.37 6.00 4.27
CA GLY A 145 16.56 6.86 4.23
C GLY A 145 16.52 7.97 3.18
N ALA A 146 15.73 7.81 2.10
CA ALA A 146 15.54 8.83 1.07
C ALA A 146 14.51 9.90 1.45
N ILE A 147 13.69 9.68 2.47
CA ILE A 147 12.54 10.53 2.80
C ILE A 147 12.92 11.57 3.83
N LYS A 148 12.62 12.83 3.54
CA LYS A 148 12.71 13.95 4.49
C LYS A 148 11.45 14.04 5.35
N ARG A 149 10.27 14.06 4.70
CA ARG A 149 8.96 14.07 5.35
C ARG A 149 7.89 13.51 4.42
N ILE A 150 6.76 13.17 5.00
CA ILE A 150 5.54 12.82 4.25
C ILE A 150 4.44 13.82 4.60
N GLU A 151 3.76 14.33 3.58
CA GLU A 151 2.61 15.21 3.73
C GLU A 151 1.35 14.42 3.36
N VAL A 152 0.37 14.36 4.26
CA VAL A 152 -0.91 13.66 4.05
C VAL A 152 -2.03 14.69 3.99
N LEU A 153 -2.50 15.00 2.78
CA LEU A 153 -3.69 15.82 2.56
C LEU A 153 -4.93 14.95 2.74
N ARG A 154 -5.69 15.22 3.78
CA ARG A 154 -6.92 14.49 4.12
C ARG A 154 -8.16 15.22 3.58
N ASP A 155 -8.20 15.43 2.26
CA ASP A 155 -9.32 16.09 1.57
C ASP A 155 -9.38 15.67 0.10
N GLY A 156 -10.57 15.73 -0.51
CA GLY A 156 -10.70 15.50 -1.94
C GLY A 156 -9.89 16.54 -2.74
N ALA A 157 -9.05 16.07 -3.66
CA ALA A 157 -8.09 16.93 -4.36
C ALA A 157 -7.98 16.64 -5.88
N SER A 158 -8.98 15.98 -6.48
CA SER A 158 -8.96 15.68 -7.91
C SER A 158 -8.93 16.93 -8.80
N ALA A 159 -9.51 18.05 -8.36
CA ALA A 159 -9.43 19.32 -9.07
C ALA A 159 -7.98 19.87 -9.15
N GLN A 160 -7.11 19.50 -8.20
CA GLN A 160 -5.72 19.96 -8.13
C GLN A 160 -4.72 18.96 -8.71
N TYR A 161 -4.96 17.62 -8.51
CA TYR A 161 -4.00 16.56 -8.79
C TYR A 161 -4.52 15.48 -9.74
N GLY A 162 -5.81 15.53 -10.12
CA GLY A 162 -6.44 14.60 -11.06
C GLY A 162 -6.95 13.32 -10.43
N SER A 163 -7.07 12.28 -11.25
CA SER A 163 -7.58 10.96 -10.88
C SER A 163 -6.95 10.42 -9.59
N ASP A 164 -7.67 9.59 -8.85
CA ASP A 164 -7.26 8.85 -7.64
C ASP A 164 -7.25 9.67 -6.35
N ALA A 165 -7.30 11.01 -6.41
CA ALA A 165 -7.28 11.89 -5.25
C ALA A 165 -8.69 12.07 -4.62
N ILE A 166 -9.43 10.97 -4.40
CA ILE A 166 -10.76 10.95 -3.77
C ILE A 166 -10.65 11.02 -2.25
N ALA A 167 -9.92 10.09 -1.63
CA ALA A 167 -9.71 10.02 -0.18
C ALA A 167 -8.77 11.11 0.31
N GLY A 168 -7.78 11.44 -0.51
CA GLY A 168 -6.72 12.38 -0.23
C GLY A 168 -5.47 12.17 -1.08
N VAL A 169 -4.40 12.83 -0.68
CA VAL A 169 -3.09 12.78 -1.34
C VAL A 169 -2.00 12.53 -0.31
N ILE A 170 -1.11 11.59 -0.60
CA ILE A 170 0.12 11.37 0.16
C ILE A 170 1.28 11.86 -0.70
N ASN A 171 2.06 12.83 -0.20
CA ASN A 171 3.19 13.39 -0.91
C ASN A 171 4.48 13.09 -0.16
N VAL A 172 5.33 12.28 -0.77
CA VAL A 172 6.64 11.93 -0.23
C VAL A 172 7.65 12.98 -0.69
N ILE A 173 8.27 13.67 0.27
CA ILE A 173 9.31 14.66 0.03
C ILE A 173 10.66 14.00 0.28
N LEU A 174 11.50 13.95 -0.74
CA LEU A 174 12.84 13.39 -0.67
C LEU A 174 13.81 14.31 0.09
N ASN A 175 14.85 13.71 0.66
CA ASN A 175 15.97 14.42 1.25
C ASN A 175 16.65 15.34 0.21
N ASP A 176 16.96 16.56 0.66
CA ASP A 176 17.61 17.61 -0.13
C ASP A 176 18.91 18.09 0.54
N ARG A 177 19.46 17.30 1.43
CA ARG A 177 20.72 17.58 2.12
C ARG A 177 21.86 17.69 1.12
N ASP A 178 22.64 18.76 1.24
CA ASP A 178 23.72 19.12 0.32
C ASP A 178 25.12 18.75 0.85
N LYS A 179 25.20 18.08 2.01
CA LYS A 179 26.50 17.67 2.58
C LYS A 179 26.34 16.57 3.63
N GLY A 180 27.45 15.85 3.81
CA GLY A 180 27.60 14.84 4.87
C GLY A 180 26.94 13.52 4.54
N PHE A 181 27.22 12.55 5.37
CA PHE A 181 26.69 11.19 5.29
C PHE A 181 25.86 10.88 6.54
N GLU A 182 24.69 10.31 6.35
CA GLU A 182 23.88 9.76 7.44
C GLU A 182 23.54 8.31 7.13
N GLY A 183 23.48 7.48 8.15
CA GLY A 183 23.06 6.12 7.98
C GLY A 183 22.53 5.51 9.28
N ASN A 184 21.89 4.37 9.12
CA ASN A 184 21.52 3.55 10.25
C ASN A 184 21.69 2.05 9.96
N VAL A 185 21.91 1.31 11.03
CA VAL A 185 21.86 -0.15 11.06
C VAL A 185 20.76 -0.53 12.04
N PHE A 186 19.79 -1.28 11.57
CA PHE A 186 18.72 -1.84 12.38
C PHE A 186 18.84 -3.36 12.43
N SER A 187 18.62 -3.92 13.60
CA SER A 187 18.45 -5.36 13.77
C SER A 187 17.28 -5.62 14.72
N GLY A 188 16.42 -6.55 14.35
CA GLY A 188 15.24 -6.92 15.13
C GLY A 188 14.96 -8.41 15.06
N MET A 189 14.29 -8.95 16.07
CA MET A 189 13.85 -10.34 16.11
C MET A 189 12.55 -10.47 16.88
N ASN A 190 11.70 -11.41 16.48
CA ASN A 190 10.47 -11.70 17.19
C ASN A 190 10.70 -12.71 18.32
N LEU A 191 10.06 -12.46 19.45
CA LEU A 191 10.05 -13.37 20.60
C LEU A 191 8.68 -14.06 20.65
N PHE A 192 8.63 -15.28 20.12
CA PHE A 192 7.39 -16.05 20.06
C PHE A 192 6.95 -16.52 21.45
N LYS A 193 5.67 -16.27 21.73
CA LYS A 193 4.92 -16.91 22.82
C LYS A 193 3.52 -17.17 22.31
N SER A 194 3.08 -18.42 22.35
CA SER A 194 1.74 -18.81 21.89
C SER A 194 0.64 -18.01 22.59
N PRO A 195 -0.31 -17.46 21.86
CA PRO A 195 -1.58 -17.00 22.46
C PRO A 195 -2.50 -18.19 22.76
N GLY A 196 -3.40 -18.02 23.71
CA GLY A 196 -4.35 -19.06 24.11
C GLY A 196 -3.68 -20.26 24.79
N ASN A 197 -4.30 -21.42 24.69
CA ASN A 197 -3.84 -22.68 25.29
C ASN A 197 -3.03 -23.51 24.27
N ASN A 198 -1.93 -22.95 23.79
CA ASN A 198 -1.09 -23.56 22.78
C ASN A 198 -1.76 -23.73 21.40
N ASP A 199 -2.69 -22.83 21.06
CA ASP A 199 -3.41 -22.83 19.78
C ASP A 199 -2.48 -22.55 18.59
N VAL A 200 -1.37 -21.85 18.83
CA VAL A 200 -0.41 -21.42 17.83
C VAL A 200 0.96 -21.99 18.14
N VAL A 201 1.64 -22.49 17.12
CA VAL A 201 3.01 -22.98 17.22
C VAL A 201 3.92 -22.24 16.26
N SER A 202 5.22 -22.22 16.57
CA SER A 202 6.29 -21.72 15.70
C SER A 202 7.44 -22.70 15.72
N ASP A 203 8.21 -22.74 14.65
CA ASP A 203 9.39 -23.62 14.55
C ASP A 203 10.45 -23.25 15.59
N HIS A 204 10.52 -21.98 15.95
CA HIS A 204 11.51 -21.43 16.87
C HIS A 204 10.89 -20.42 17.84
N LYS A 205 11.45 -20.34 19.06
CA LYS A 205 11.08 -19.30 20.04
C LYS A 205 11.55 -17.90 19.62
N ILE A 206 12.54 -17.81 18.74
CA ILE A 206 13.07 -16.58 18.15
C ILE A 206 13.02 -16.76 16.65
N ASP A 207 12.32 -15.87 15.96
CA ASP A 207 12.18 -15.88 14.50
C ASP A 207 12.09 -14.45 13.93
N GLY A 208 11.81 -14.32 12.63
CA GLY A 208 11.64 -13.02 11.99
C GLY A 208 12.84 -12.10 12.11
N LEU A 209 14.07 -12.69 12.15
CA LEU A 209 15.29 -11.88 12.20
C LEU A 209 15.28 -10.89 11.04
N THR A 210 15.37 -9.61 11.39
CA THR A 210 15.34 -8.51 10.45
C THR A 210 16.63 -7.73 10.57
N PHE A 211 17.21 -7.40 9.43
CA PHE A 211 18.37 -6.54 9.30
C PHE A 211 18.06 -5.48 8.25
N ASP A 212 18.28 -4.21 8.59
CA ASP A 212 18.18 -3.08 7.67
C ASP A 212 19.43 -2.22 7.80
N PHE A 213 20.04 -1.95 6.68
CA PHE A 213 21.13 -0.99 6.55
C PHE A 213 20.73 0.07 5.54
N ASN A 214 20.74 1.34 5.93
CA ASN A 214 20.61 2.43 4.98
C ASN A 214 21.69 3.49 5.16
N GLY A 215 22.06 4.09 4.02
CA GLY A 215 23.00 5.18 3.95
C GLY A 215 22.47 6.27 3.00
N ASN A 216 22.60 7.53 3.43
CA ASN A 216 22.23 8.71 2.66
C ASN A 216 23.39 9.69 2.61
N LEU A 217 23.84 10.03 1.40
CA LEU A 217 24.94 10.94 1.12
C LEU A 217 24.42 12.23 0.50
N GLY A 218 24.65 13.36 1.15
CA GLY A 218 24.44 14.69 0.58
C GLY A 218 25.75 15.25 0.03
N THR A 219 25.72 15.90 -1.13
CA THR A 219 26.86 16.59 -1.74
C THR A 219 26.41 17.85 -2.44
N LYS A 220 27.25 18.90 -2.34
CA LYS A 220 27.06 20.11 -3.13
C LYS A 220 27.48 19.87 -4.57
N ILE A 221 26.72 20.43 -5.50
CA ILE A 221 27.03 20.39 -6.92
C ILE A 221 27.09 21.83 -7.45
N GLY A 222 28.26 22.23 -7.92
CA GLY A 222 28.52 23.60 -8.35
C GLY A 222 28.54 24.60 -7.19
N ASN A 223 28.56 25.90 -7.52
CA ASN A 223 28.66 27.01 -6.56
C ASN A 223 27.38 27.85 -6.45
N LYS A 224 26.31 27.49 -7.17
CA LYS A 224 25.02 28.20 -7.17
C LYS A 224 23.95 27.54 -6.28
N GLY A 225 24.34 26.76 -5.26
CA GLY A 225 23.41 26.09 -4.36
C GLY A 225 22.79 24.81 -4.94
N GLY A 226 23.43 24.18 -5.94
CA GLY A 226 23.04 22.86 -6.41
C GLY A 226 23.39 21.76 -5.40
N PHE A 227 22.62 20.70 -5.39
CA PHE A 227 22.86 19.55 -4.53
C PHE A 227 22.57 18.21 -5.25
N GLY A 228 23.21 17.18 -4.74
CA GLY A 228 22.88 15.78 -5.00
C GLY A 228 22.71 15.08 -3.66
N ASN A 229 21.62 14.33 -3.54
CA ASN A 229 21.33 13.50 -2.37
C ASN A 229 21.08 12.07 -2.83
N PHE A 230 21.85 11.11 -2.34
CA PHE A 230 21.84 9.72 -2.80
C PHE A 230 21.62 8.79 -1.62
N THR A 231 20.69 7.87 -1.76
CA THR A 231 20.35 6.86 -0.75
C THR A 231 20.54 5.47 -1.31
N ALA A 232 21.14 4.59 -0.50
CA ALA A 232 21.13 3.15 -0.71
C ALA A 232 20.60 2.47 0.55
N GLU A 233 19.73 1.45 0.37
CA GLU A 233 19.16 0.69 1.48
C GLU A 233 19.12 -0.79 1.12
N PHE A 234 19.42 -1.64 2.10
CA PHE A 234 19.32 -3.08 2.03
C PHE A 234 18.55 -3.60 3.22
N VAL A 235 17.49 -4.36 2.96
CA VAL A 235 16.67 -5.00 3.98
C VAL A 235 16.68 -6.50 3.77
N ASN A 236 16.97 -7.27 4.82
CA ASN A 236 16.77 -8.71 4.88
C ASN A 236 15.86 -9.05 6.06
N LYS A 237 14.77 -9.76 5.79
CA LYS A 237 13.81 -10.20 6.78
C LYS A 237 13.56 -11.69 6.63
N GLU A 238 13.72 -12.45 7.69
CA GLU A 238 13.41 -13.88 7.75
C GLU A 238 11.94 -14.11 8.11
N TYR A 239 11.44 -15.32 7.85
CA TYR A 239 10.09 -15.74 8.20
C TYR A 239 9.77 -15.52 9.68
N ALA A 240 8.53 -15.15 9.96
CA ALA A 240 7.96 -15.22 11.30
C ALA A 240 6.75 -16.18 11.28
N ILE A 241 6.97 -17.40 11.69
CA ILE A 241 6.00 -18.49 11.56
C ILE A 241 5.00 -18.53 12.72
N ARG A 242 3.72 -18.65 12.38
CA ARG A 242 2.57 -18.67 13.33
C ARG A 242 1.55 -19.71 12.87
N ASN A 243 1.95 -20.98 12.86
CA ASN A 243 1.09 -22.07 12.42
C ASN A 243 -0.02 -22.33 13.44
N ALA A 244 -1.20 -22.73 12.97
CA ALA A 244 -2.17 -23.39 13.83
C ALA A 244 -1.52 -24.68 14.39
N ASN A 245 -1.79 -24.99 15.65
CA ASN A 245 -1.24 -26.20 16.26
C ASN A 245 -1.85 -27.45 15.61
N PRO A 246 -1.07 -28.28 14.90
CA PRO A 246 -1.59 -29.44 14.17
C PRO A 246 -2.16 -30.54 15.09
N ALA A 247 -1.83 -30.52 16.37
CA ALA A 247 -2.43 -31.44 17.35
C ALA A 247 -3.89 -31.04 17.72
N ILE A 248 -4.31 -29.83 17.35
CA ILE A 248 -5.66 -29.28 17.68
C ILE A 248 -6.45 -28.98 16.41
N TYR A 249 -5.79 -28.52 15.35
CA TYR A 249 -6.45 -27.97 14.15
C TYR A 249 -5.93 -28.66 12.88
N ASP A 250 -6.84 -29.05 12.02
CA ASP A 250 -6.55 -29.48 10.65
C ASP A 250 -6.59 -28.28 9.69
N ALA A 251 -5.68 -27.32 9.91
CA ALA A 251 -5.66 -26.09 9.16
C ALA A 251 -5.31 -26.30 7.68
N PRO A 252 -5.98 -25.59 6.76
CA PRO A 252 -5.70 -25.70 5.32
C PRO A 252 -4.31 -25.12 4.96
N ARG A 253 -3.72 -24.28 5.81
CA ARG A 253 -2.35 -23.79 5.68
C ARG A 253 -1.54 -24.22 6.90
N GLN A 254 -0.67 -25.22 6.73
CA GLN A 254 0.18 -25.74 7.81
C GLN A 254 1.47 -24.93 8.00
N ARG A 255 1.85 -24.14 6.98
CA ARG A 255 2.95 -23.16 7.06
C ARG A 255 2.38 -21.77 6.85
N PHE A 256 2.25 -21.02 7.93
CA PHE A 256 1.65 -19.69 7.91
C PHE A 256 2.48 -18.70 8.71
N GLY A 257 2.66 -17.50 8.20
CA GLY A 257 3.42 -16.46 8.86
C GLY A 257 3.80 -15.31 7.94
N ASP A 258 4.53 -14.32 8.48
CA ASP A 258 5.09 -13.25 7.67
C ASP A 258 6.12 -13.81 6.70
N ALA A 259 6.06 -13.36 5.46
CA ALA A 259 6.97 -13.78 4.40
C ALA A 259 8.42 -13.34 4.68
N LYS A 260 9.37 -14.14 4.19
CA LYS A 260 10.77 -13.73 4.08
C LYS A 260 10.92 -12.73 2.95
N SER A 261 11.79 -11.72 3.09
CA SER A 261 12.09 -10.79 2.02
C SER A 261 13.53 -10.29 2.01
N GLN A 262 14.03 -10.02 0.80
CA GLN A 262 15.30 -9.35 0.56
C GLN A 262 15.09 -8.21 -0.41
N ASN A 263 15.42 -6.99 0.02
CA ASN A 263 15.11 -5.79 -0.73
C ASN A 263 16.35 -4.91 -0.88
N VAL A 264 16.53 -4.34 -2.06
CA VAL A 264 17.60 -3.38 -2.37
C VAL A 264 16.98 -2.14 -2.99
N TYR A 265 17.44 -0.97 -2.54
CA TYR A 265 16.94 0.31 -3.00
C TYR A 265 18.08 1.26 -3.31
N PHE A 266 17.91 2.05 -4.39
CA PHE A 266 18.77 3.18 -4.72
C PHE A 266 17.89 4.37 -5.10
N PHE A 267 18.12 5.52 -4.45
CA PHE A 267 17.39 6.75 -4.74
C PHE A 267 18.34 7.93 -4.86
N GLY A 268 18.06 8.78 -5.83
CA GLY A 268 18.77 10.04 -6.05
C GLY A 268 17.81 11.22 -6.15
N ASN A 269 18.14 12.34 -5.53
CA ASN A 269 17.47 13.61 -5.66
C ASN A 269 18.51 14.68 -5.98
N ILE A 270 18.47 15.22 -7.19
CA ILE A 270 19.46 16.15 -7.71
C ILE A 270 18.77 17.45 -8.09
N GLN A 271 19.36 18.59 -7.73
CA GLN A 271 18.93 19.90 -8.18
C GLN A 271 20.14 20.73 -8.59
N LEU A 272 20.11 21.27 -9.80
CA LEU A 272 21.21 22.01 -10.41
C LEU A 272 20.71 23.37 -10.91
N PRO A 273 20.92 24.47 -10.18
CA PRO A 273 20.74 25.80 -10.71
C PRO A 273 21.75 26.05 -11.86
N LEU A 274 21.25 26.12 -13.08
CA LEU A 274 22.04 26.35 -14.29
C LEU A 274 22.30 27.84 -14.47
N SER A 275 21.31 28.67 -14.15
CA SER A 275 21.43 30.13 -14.07
C SER A 275 20.58 30.66 -12.93
N ASP A 276 20.51 31.95 -12.74
CA ASP A 276 19.70 32.58 -11.68
C ASP A 276 18.19 32.35 -11.87
N ASN A 277 17.79 32.09 -13.13
CA ASN A 277 16.38 31.88 -13.49
C ASN A 277 16.07 30.46 -14.01
N LEU A 278 17.07 29.57 -14.08
CA LEU A 278 16.88 28.21 -14.62
C LEU A 278 17.49 27.17 -13.70
N THR A 279 16.67 26.24 -13.26
CA THR A 279 17.10 25.09 -12.43
C THR A 279 16.66 23.79 -13.10
N PHE A 280 17.61 22.89 -13.33
CA PHE A 280 17.32 21.50 -13.66
C PHE A 280 17.17 20.68 -12.38
N TYR A 281 16.26 19.72 -12.38
CA TYR A 281 16.18 18.71 -11.31
C TYR A 281 15.99 17.31 -11.90
N SER A 282 16.49 16.32 -11.17
CA SER A 282 16.29 14.90 -11.48
C SER A 282 16.09 14.10 -10.21
N ARG A 283 15.10 13.22 -10.22
CA ARG A 283 14.82 12.26 -9.15
C ARG A 283 14.79 10.87 -9.75
N GLN A 284 15.54 9.97 -9.18
CA GLN A 284 15.75 8.63 -9.69
C GLN A 284 15.52 7.64 -8.57
N GLY A 285 14.77 6.59 -8.86
CA GLY A 285 14.49 5.52 -7.92
C GLY A 285 14.59 4.16 -8.58
N PHE A 286 15.20 3.24 -7.88
CA PHE A 286 15.23 1.84 -8.22
C PHE A 286 14.96 1.02 -6.96
N SER A 287 14.04 0.07 -7.04
CA SER A 287 13.90 -0.96 -6.02
C SER A 287 13.80 -2.34 -6.66
N ASN A 288 14.46 -3.32 -6.02
CA ASN A 288 14.29 -4.73 -6.33
C ASN A 288 13.98 -5.46 -5.03
N ARG A 289 12.82 -6.08 -4.99
CA ARG A 289 12.32 -6.77 -3.79
C ARG A 289 11.95 -8.19 -4.14
N ASN A 290 12.50 -9.13 -3.36
CA ASN A 290 12.20 -10.54 -3.48
C ASN A 290 11.51 -10.99 -2.20
N THR A 291 10.32 -11.57 -2.34
CA THR A 291 9.51 -12.06 -1.22
C THR A 291 9.21 -13.54 -1.42
N HIS A 292 9.33 -14.31 -0.35
CA HIS A 292 9.04 -15.74 -0.34
C HIS A 292 7.91 -15.97 0.67
N ALA A 293 6.74 -16.38 0.19
CA ALA A 293 5.55 -16.65 1.00
C ALA A 293 5.11 -18.10 0.85
N TYR A 294 4.67 -18.73 1.94
CA TYR A 294 4.07 -20.06 1.85
C TYR A 294 2.62 -19.94 1.34
N ALA A 295 2.24 -20.74 0.35
CA ALA A 295 0.86 -20.91 -0.09
C ALA A 295 0.11 -21.97 0.76
N TRP A 296 -1.13 -22.29 0.38
CA TRP A 296 -1.93 -23.31 1.06
C TRP A 296 -1.26 -24.68 0.94
N THR A 297 -1.28 -25.44 2.04
CA THR A 297 -0.72 -26.78 2.11
C THR A 297 -1.47 -27.73 1.16
N ARG A 298 -0.74 -28.62 0.52
CA ARG A 298 -1.26 -29.78 -0.21
C ARG A 298 -0.95 -31.00 0.64
N LYS A 299 -2.00 -31.66 1.16
CA LYS A 299 -1.86 -32.84 2.01
C LYS A 299 -1.44 -34.06 1.18
N ALA A 300 -1.01 -35.12 1.85
CA ALA A 300 -0.56 -36.35 1.18
C ALA A 300 -1.65 -36.97 0.29
N ASP A 301 -2.91 -36.88 0.70
CA ASP A 301 -4.10 -37.40 0.03
C ASP A 301 -4.85 -36.38 -0.85
N ASP A 302 -4.28 -35.17 -1.03
CA ASP A 302 -4.87 -34.12 -1.87
C ASP A 302 -4.83 -34.51 -3.36
N ASP A 303 -5.90 -34.27 -4.10
CA ASP A 303 -5.97 -34.46 -5.57
C ASP A 303 -4.86 -33.69 -6.31
N LYS A 304 -4.34 -32.65 -5.68
CA LYS A 304 -3.24 -31.80 -6.16
C LYS A 304 -1.86 -32.38 -5.86
N ASN A 305 -1.76 -33.49 -5.14
CA ASN A 305 -0.50 -34.11 -4.78
C ASN A 305 -0.20 -35.37 -5.60
N ILE A 306 1.08 -35.62 -5.81
CA ILE A 306 1.63 -36.87 -6.34
C ILE A 306 2.50 -37.47 -5.23
N PRO A 307 2.01 -38.52 -4.53
CA PRO A 307 2.69 -39.09 -3.37
C PRO A 307 4.11 -39.58 -3.63
N GLU A 308 4.42 -39.97 -4.87
CA GLU A 308 5.75 -40.40 -5.28
C GLU A 308 6.76 -39.22 -5.30
N ILE A 309 6.28 -37.96 -5.44
CA ILE A 309 7.11 -36.75 -5.35
C ILE A 309 7.09 -36.23 -3.91
N TYR A 310 5.89 -36.12 -3.33
CA TYR A 310 5.68 -35.59 -1.98
C TYR A 310 4.86 -36.53 -1.11
N PRO A 311 5.49 -37.58 -0.52
CA PRO A 311 4.75 -38.62 0.21
C PRO A 311 4.00 -38.09 1.47
N ASN A 312 4.43 -36.97 2.02
CA ASN A 312 3.81 -36.33 3.19
C ASN A 312 3.05 -35.05 2.84
N GLY A 313 2.78 -34.82 1.54
CA GLY A 313 2.27 -33.54 1.07
C GLY A 313 3.35 -32.44 1.04
N PHE A 314 2.95 -31.21 0.69
CA PHE A 314 3.89 -30.10 0.51
C PHE A 314 3.27 -28.74 0.77
N ASN A 315 4.12 -27.73 1.00
CA ASN A 315 3.74 -26.35 1.12
C ASN A 315 4.38 -25.58 -0.05
N PRO A 316 3.61 -25.18 -1.08
CA PRO A 316 4.16 -24.40 -2.17
C PRO A 316 4.75 -23.07 -1.65
N ILE A 317 5.76 -22.57 -2.33
CA ILE A 317 6.41 -21.30 -2.02
C ILE A 317 6.24 -20.37 -3.20
N GLU A 318 5.57 -19.26 -2.97
CA GLU A 318 5.45 -18.17 -3.94
C GLU A 318 6.64 -17.24 -3.76
N ASN A 319 7.54 -17.26 -4.74
CA ASN A 319 8.64 -16.32 -4.80
C ASN A 319 8.24 -15.18 -5.73
N THR A 320 7.94 -14.03 -5.16
CA THR A 320 7.61 -12.83 -5.92
C THR A 320 8.82 -11.94 -6.07
N LYS A 321 9.05 -11.47 -7.29
CA LYS A 321 10.07 -10.47 -7.58
C LYS A 321 9.41 -9.22 -8.10
N ILE A 322 9.61 -8.10 -7.39
CA ILE A 322 9.09 -6.79 -7.74
C ILE A 322 10.26 -5.89 -8.09
N THR A 323 10.21 -5.30 -9.28
CA THR A 323 11.21 -4.33 -9.74
C THR A 323 10.52 -3.03 -10.09
N ASP A 324 10.95 -1.94 -9.47
CA ASP A 324 10.42 -0.61 -9.69
C ASP A 324 11.51 0.34 -10.19
N PHE A 325 11.13 1.17 -11.14
CA PHE A 325 11.93 2.29 -11.64
C PHE A 325 11.11 3.58 -11.57
N THR A 326 11.75 4.65 -11.11
CA THR A 326 11.20 6.00 -11.13
C THR A 326 12.26 6.93 -11.71
N PHE A 327 11.85 7.81 -12.63
CA PHE A 327 12.73 8.76 -13.26
C PHE A 327 11.98 10.06 -13.58
N ASP A 328 12.09 11.03 -12.67
CA ASP A 328 11.49 12.36 -12.82
C ASP A 328 12.54 13.37 -13.17
N ASN A 329 12.35 14.09 -14.27
CA ASN A 329 13.22 15.20 -14.67
C ASN A 329 12.39 16.43 -14.94
N GLY A 330 12.98 17.61 -14.70
CA GLY A 330 12.30 18.83 -15.05
C GLY A 330 13.20 20.05 -15.03
N LEU A 331 12.64 21.10 -15.60
CA LEU A 331 13.22 22.42 -15.67
C LEU A 331 12.30 23.41 -14.98
N LYS A 332 12.79 24.07 -13.95
CA LYS A 332 12.12 25.20 -13.31
C LYS A 332 12.76 26.49 -13.79
N PHE A 333 11.94 27.40 -14.25
CA PHE A 333 12.43 28.69 -14.71
C PHE A 333 11.41 29.80 -14.44
N LYS A 334 11.88 31.03 -14.47
CA LYS A 334 11.05 32.21 -14.27
C LYS A 334 10.94 32.98 -15.59
N VAL A 335 9.71 33.27 -16.03
CA VAL A 335 9.42 34.07 -17.20
C VAL A 335 8.23 35.01 -16.90
N LEU A 336 8.39 36.33 -17.13
CA LEU A 336 7.37 37.37 -16.84
C LEU A 336 6.79 37.23 -15.42
N ASP A 337 7.65 36.91 -14.44
CA ASP A 337 7.32 36.62 -13.01
C ASP A 337 6.46 35.37 -12.77
N TRP A 338 6.20 34.55 -13.78
CA TRP A 338 5.65 33.23 -13.60
C TRP A 338 6.77 32.25 -13.24
N ASP A 339 6.58 31.51 -12.13
CA ASP A 339 7.36 30.33 -11.81
C ASP A 339 6.84 29.18 -12.66
N VAL A 340 7.63 28.69 -13.58
CA VAL A 340 7.27 27.63 -14.53
C VAL A 340 8.03 26.35 -14.18
N ASP A 341 7.36 25.22 -14.24
CA ASP A 341 7.92 23.89 -14.06
C ASP A 341 7.48 22.99 -15.23
N PHE A 342 8.38 22.65 -16.11
CA PHE A 342 8.17 21.68 -17.18
C PHE A 342 8.84 20.37 -16.80
N TYR A 343 8.12 19.24 -16.86
CA TYR A 343 8.64 17.98 -16.37
C TYR A 343 8.16 16.76 -17.15
N ASN A 344 8.94 15.70 -17.01
CA ASN A 344 8.54 14.34 -17.36
C ASN A 344 8.76 13.43 -16.15
N ALA A 345 7.71 12.70 -15.75
CA ALA A 345 7.72 11.72 -14.68
C ALA A 345 7.43 10.34 -15.27
N PHE A 346 8.42 9.47 -15.27
CA PHE A 346 8.35 8.09 -15.70
C PHE A 346 8.39 7.16 -14.50
N GLY A 347 7.56 6.13 -14.50
CA GLY A 347 7.63 5.07 -13.52
C GLY A 347 7.16 3.74 -14.08
N SER A 348 7.72 2.66 -13.58
CA SER A 348 7.32 1.31 -13.95
C SER A 348 7.42 0.37 -12.75
N ASN A 349 6.44 -0.51 -12.66
CA ASN A 349 6.40 -1.61 -11.72
C ASN A 349 6.28 -2.92 -12.49
N ARG A 350 7.14 -3.88 -12.21
CA ARG A 350 7.10 -5.24 -12.77
C ARG A 350 7.06 -6.25 -11.64
N PHE A 351 6.08 -7.12 -11.66
CA PHE A 351 5.79 -8.15 -10.66
C PHE A 351 5.81 -9.51 -11.33
N THR A 352 6.69 -10.42 -10.93
CA THR A 352 6.81 -11.78 -11.48
C THR A 352 6.78 -12.84 -10.39
N TYR A 353 6.27 -14.02 -10.73
CA TYR A 353 6.09 -15.14 -9.82
C TYR A 353 6.94 -16.34 -10.26
N GLN A 354 7.71 -16.88 -9.34
CA GLN A 354 8.35 -18.19 -9.42
C GLN A 354 7.74 -19.05 -8.31
N ILE A 355 7.15 -20.18 -8.66
CA ILE A 355 6.52 -21.08 -7.67
C ILE A 355 7.43 -22.27 -7.46
N ASP A 356 7.94 -22.42 -6.24
CA ASP A 356 8.82 -23.48 -5.85
C ASP A 356 8.14 -24.46 -4.88
N ASN A 357 8.74 -25.62 -4.67
CA ASN A 357 8.21 -26.69 -3.84
C ASN A 357 6.75 -27.00 -4.21
N THR A 358 6.51 -27.20 -5.48
CA THR A 358 5.17 -27.40 -6.11
C THR A 358 5.22 -28.53 -7.13
N LEU A 359 4.13 -28.76 -7.84
CA LEU A 359 4.03 -29.67 -8.97
C LEU A 359 2.79 -29.35 -9.84
N ASN A 360 2.74 -29.87 -11.05
CA ASN A 360 1.53 -29.99 -11.88
C ASN A 360 1.02 -31.42 -11.79
N ALA A 361 -0.12 -31.64 -11.15
CA ALA A 361 -0.62 -32.97 -10.82
C ALA A 361 -0.96 -33.80 -12.06
N THR A 362 -1.31 -33.16 -13.19
CA THR A 362 -1.60 -33.86 -14.45
C THR A 362 -0.37 -34.47 -15.13
N LEU A 363 0.84 -33.99 -14.79
CA LEU A 363 2.11 -34.56 -15.28
C LEU A 363 2.60 -35.78 -14.47
N GLY A 364 1.94 -36.10 -13.35
CA GLY A 364 2.33 -37.20 -12.47
C GLY A 364 3.77 -37.05 -11.99
N VAL A 365 4.49 -38.15 -11.92
CA VAL A 365 5.89 -38.21 -11.46
C VAL A 365 6.88 -37.47 -12.35
N LYS A 366 6.48 -37.06 -13.56
CA LYS A 366 7.30 -36.30 -14.50
C LYS A 366 7.21 -34.79 -14.25
N SER A 367 6.37 -34.36 -13.31
CA SER A 367 6.20 -32.94 -13.04
C SER A 367 7.49 -32.29 -12.53
N PRO A 368 7.89 -31.11 -13.08
CA PRO A 368 8.83 -30.23 -12.38
C PRO A 368 8.29 -29.84 -10.99
N THR A 369 9.20 -29.44 -10.11
CA THR A 369 8.86 -28.95 -8.76
C THR A 369 9.03 -27.44 -8.57
N SER A 370 9.27 -26.72 -9.68
CA SER A 370 9.46 -25.29 -9.75
C SER A 370 9.00 -24.77 -11.09
N PHE A 371 8.24 -23.65 -11.11
CA PHE A 371 7.64 -23.10 -12.33
C PHE A 371 7.78 -21.58 -12.37
N ASN A 372 8.12 -21.05 -13.56
CA ASN A 372 7.92 -19.65 -13.87
C ASN A 372 6.43 -19.41 -14.19
N ALA A 373 5.72 -18.80 -13.26
CA ALA A 373 4.28 -18.55 -13.41
C ALA A 373 3.96 -17.23 -14.14
N GLY A 374 4.97 -16.53 -14.68
CA GLY A 374 4.77 -15.26 -15.37
C GLY A 374 4.58 -14.08 -14.43
N GLY A 375 3.69 -13.16 -14.79
CA GLY A 375 3.46 -11.98 -13.96
C GLY A 375 2.71 -10.86 -14.67
N HIS A 376 2.90 -9.63 -14.20
CA HIS A 376 2.31 -8.44 -14.79
C HIS A 376 3.22 -7.22 -14.64
N SER A 377 3.00 -6.20 -15.44
CA SER A 377 3.71 -4.93 -15.31
C SER A 377 2.80 -3.73 -15.60
N LEU A 378 3.15 -2.61 -14.98
CA LEU A 378 2.53 -1.31 -15.25
C LEU A 378 3.63 -0.29 -15.51
N LEU A 379 3.44 0.51 -16.58
CA LEU A 379 4.27 1.65 -16.92
C LEU A 379 3.39 2.89 -16.99
N GLN A 380 3.85 3.97 -16.37
CA GLN A 380 3.22 5.28 -16.45
C GLN A 380 4.26 6.34 -16.83
N ASN A 381 3.92 7.21 -17.79
CA ASN A 381 4.73 8.33 -18.18
C ASN A 381 3.87 9.58 -18.28
N THR A 382 4.18 10.59 -17.47
CA THR A 382 3.46 11.85 -17.43
C THR A 382 4.40 12.99 -17.81
N THR A 383 4.09 13.69 -18.90
CA THR A 383 4.72 14.96 -19.25
C THR A 383 3.79 16.10 -18.86
N GLY A 384 4.30 17.06 -18.11
CA GLY A 384 3.47 18.13 -17.56
C GLY A 384 4.16 19.49 -17.58
N PHE A 385 3.27 20.50 -17.53
CA PHE A 385 3.64 21.90 -17.45
C PHE A 385 2.80 22.56 -16.35
N ASN A 386 3.47 23.28 -15.44
CA ASN A 386 2.81 24.07 -14.40
C ASN A 386 3.37 25.47 -14.40
N ALA A 387 2.52 26.48 -14.25
CA ALA A 387 2.90 27.87 -14.06
C ALA A 387 2.15 28.45 -12.85
N THR A 388 2.86 29.22 -12.01
CA THR A 388 2.26 29.90 -10.86
C THR A 388 2.82 31.31 -10.70
N LYS A 389 1.96 32.25 -10.34
CA LYS A 389 2.32 33.65 -10.10
C LYS A 389 1.50 34.25 -8.97
N GLN A 390 2.15 35.03 -8.15
CA GLN A 390 1.49 35.88 -7.14
C GLN A 390 1.25 37.28 -7.69
N PHE A 391 0.06 37.80 -7.38
CA PHE A 391 -0.38 39.13 -7.71
C PHE A 391 -0.70 39.89 -6.43
N ASN A 392 -0.43 41.20 -6.43
CA ASN A 392 -0.76 42.11 -5.34
C ASN A 392 -2.23 42.59 -5.47
N VAL A 393 -3.17 41.66 -5.26
CA VAL A 393 -4.60 41.92 -5.24
C VAL A 393 -5.11 41.59 -3.85
N LEU A 394 -5.77 42.57 -3.18
CA LEU A 394 -6.12 42.48 -1.75
C LEU A 394 -4.88 42.17 -0.89
N GLU A 395 -4.94 41.12 -0.05
CA GLU A 395 -3.78 40.68 0.74
C GLU A 395 -2.91 39.66 -0.01
N GLY A 396 -3.29 39.25 -1.21
CA GLY A 396 -2.53 38.38 -2.13
C GLY A 396 -3.40 37.44 -2.94
N LEU A 397 -3.16 37.40 -4.24
CA LEU A 397 -3.78 36.45 -5.16
C LEU A 397 -2.71 35.56 -5.77
N ASN A 398 -2.81 34.26 -5.58
CA ASN A 398 -1.99 33.26 -6.26
C ASN A 398 -2.81 32.58 -7.36
N ILE A 399 -2.30 32.57 -8.58
CA ILE A 399 -2.90 31.88 -9.72
C ILE A 399 -1.90 30.81 -10.18
N ALA A 400 -2.39 29.58 -10.34
CA ALA A 400 -1.65 28.48 -10.92
C ALA A 400 -2.48 27.82 -12.03
N PHE A 401 -1.84 27.41 -13.09
CA PHE A 401 -2.44 26.61 -14.15
C PHE A 401 -1.43 25.64 -14.75
N GLY A 402 -1.92 24.64 -15.42
CA GLY A 402 -1.03 23.67 -16.06
C GLY A 402 -1.78 22.66 -16.92
N SER A 403 -0.98 21.86 -17.60
CA SER A 403 -1.47 20.74 -18.39
C SER A 403 -0.60 19.51 -18.19
N GLU A 404 -1.18 18.34 -18.42
CA GLU A 404 -0.51 17.05 -18.31
C GLU A 404 -0.96 16.15 -19.46
N PHE A 405 -0.01 15.42 -20.02
CA PHE A 405 -0.27 14.28 -20.90
C PHE A 405 0.30 13.04 -20.24
N ARG A 406 -0.52 12.00 -20.07
CA ARG A 406 -0.13 10.74 -19.44
C ARG A 406 -0.38 9.58 -20.38
N TYR A 407 0.62 8.73 -20.49
CA TYR A 407 0.58 7.42 -21.13
C TYR A 407 0.70 6.34 -20.09
N GLU A 408 -0.14 5.32 -20.16
CA GLU A 408 -0.15 4.16 -19.28
C GLU A 408 -0.15 2.87 -20.11
N ARG A 409 0.59 1.86 -19.66
CA ARG A 409 0.64 0.54 -20.28
C ARG A 409 0.61 -0.54 -19.22
N PHE A 410 -0.33 -1.46 -19.35
CA PHE A 410 -0.43 -2.66 -18.53
C PHE A 410 -0.15 -3.90 -19.37
N GLU A 411 0.62 -4.82 -18.79
CA GLU A 411 1.01 -6.07 -19.43
C GLU A 411 0.73 -7.24 -18.50
N ILE A 412 0.23 -8.35 -19.05
CA ILE A 412 0.32 -9.67 -18.45
C ILE A 412 1.42 -10.42 -19.18
N ILE A 413 2.31 -11.05 -18.41
CA ILE A 413 3.47 -11.80 -18.87
C ILE A 413 3.13 -13.27 -18.67
N LYS A 414 3.02 -14.01 -19.77
CA LYS A 414 2.69 -15.43 -19.77
C LYS A 414 3.76 -16.23 -19.00
N GLY A 415 3.31 -17.18 -18.17
CA GLY A 415 4.15 -18.18 -17.54
C GLY A 415 4.58 -19.29 -18.49
N GLU A 416 5.44 -20.18 -18.00
CA GLU A 416 5.72 -21.40 -18.73
C GLU A 416 4.48 -22.30 -18.79
N GLU A 417 4.33 -23.07 -19.86
CA GLU A 417 3.10 -23.80 -20.15
C GLU A 417 2.64 -24.71 -19.01
N ALA A 418 3.56 -25.47 -18.44
CA ALA A 418 3.24 -26.38 -17.34
C ALA A 418 2.81 -25.68 -16.04
N SER A 419 3.01 -24.36 -15.92
CA SER A 419 2.57 -23.58 -14.78
C SER A 419 1.07 -23.30 -14.77
N TYR A 420 0.38 -23.39 -15.94
CA TYR A 420 -1.05 -23.11 -16.07
C TYR A 420 -1.84 -24.21 -16.81
N ALA A 421 -1.21 -24.99 -17.69
CA ALA A 421 -1.90 -26.01 -18.49
C ALA A 421 -2.22 -27.26 -17.69
N ALA A 422 -3.33 -27.93 -18.02
CA ALA A 422 -3.60 -29.33 -17.69
C ALA A 422 -3.20 -30.21 -18.87
N TYR A 423 -2.77 -31.45 -18.60
CA TYR A 423 -2.38 -32.42 -19.60
C TYR A 423 -3.25 -33.66 -19.50
N ASP A 424 -3.55 -34.27 -20.64
CA ASP A 424 -4.24 -35.54 -20.71
C ASP A 424 -3.31 -36.75 -20.43
N ILE A 425 -3.84 -37.95 -20.36
CA ILE A 425 -3.05 -39.18 -20.12
C ILE A 425 -2.00 -39.46 -21.22
N ASN A 426 -2.09 -38.81 -22.39
CA ASN A 426 -1.14 -38.90 -23.49
C ASN A 426 -0.11 -37.78 -23.48
N GLY A 427 -0.25 -36.82 -22.56
CA GLY A 427 0.63 -35.67 -22.44
C GLY A 427 0.27 -34.51 -23.37
N ASN A 428 -0.92 -34.49 -23.97
CA ASN A 428 -1.42 -33.35 -24.73
C ASN A 428 -2.10 -32.33 -23.81
N ILE A 429 -2.06 -31.06 -24.19
CA ILE A 429 -2.78 -30.00 -23.43
C ILE A 429 -4.29 -30.28 -23.50
N VAL A 430 -4.93 -30.26 -22.33
CA VAL A 430 -6.38 -30.38 -22.21
C VAL A 430 -7.04 -29.11 -22.74
N THR A 431 -8.00 -29.30 -23.66
CA THR A 431 -8.84 -28.25 -24.26
C THR A 431 -10.30 -28.57 -24.02
N ASN A 432 -11.19 -27.68 -24.46
CA ASN A 432 -12.65 -27.92 -24.40
C ASN A 432 -13.10 -29.17 -25.16
N ASP A 433 -12.34 -29.57 -26.18
CA ASP A 433 -12.64 -30.72 -27.02
C ASP A 433 -12.02 -32.03 -26.50
N THR A 434 -11.24 -31.97 -25.39
CA THR A 434 -10.58 -33.17 -24.85
C THR A 434 -11.63 -34.10 -24.23
N PRO A 435 -11.76 -35.36 -24.73
CA PRO A 435 -12.67 -36.31 -24.15
C PRO A 435 -12.39 -36.61 -22.69
N GLN A 436 -13.45 -36.73 -21.88
CA GLN A 436 -13.33 -36.91 -20.42
C GLN A 436 -12.52 -38.16 -20.03
N ASN A 437 -12.59 -39.24 -20.81
CA ASN A 437 -11.83 -40.46 -20.58
C ASN A 437 -10.30 -40.31 -20.82
N LEU A 438 -9.86 -39.19 -21.39
CA LEU A 438 -8.44 -38.86 -21.53
C LEU A 438 -7.93 -37.99 -20.39
N LEU A 439 -8.81 -37.43 -19.54
CA LEU A 439 -8.35 -36.65 -18.37
C LEU A 439 -7.66 -37.57 -17.35
N VAL A 440 -6.63 -37.03 -16.64
CA VAL A 440 -5.86 -37.79 -15.65
C VAL A 440 -6.72 -38.04 -14.41
N PRO A 441 -7.14 -39.28 -14.11
CA PRO A 441 -8.00 -39.53 -12.95
C PRO A 441 -7.20 -39.48 -11.63
N VAL A 442 -7.90 -39.17 -10.55
CA VAL A 442 -7.39 -39.35 -9.18
C VAL A 442 -7.57 -40.82 -8.79
N PRO A 443 -6.52 -41.58 -8.52
CA PRO A 443 -6.61 -43.01 -8.22
C PRO A 443 -7.52 -43.30 -7.02
N GLY A 444 -8.43 -44.28 -7.19
CA GLY A 444 -9.33 -44.73 -6.10
C GLY A 444 -10.45 -43.75 -5.73
N SER A 445 -10.69 -42.69 -6.50
CA SER A 445 -11.80 -41.78 -6.27
C SER A 445 -13.13 -42.37 -6.78
N ASP A 446 -14.18 -42.30 -5.94
CA ASP A 446 -15.54 -42.67 -6.31
C ASP A 446 -16.51 -41.61 -5.77
N PRO A 447 -17.24 -40.87 -6.62
CA PRO A 447 -17.12 -40.85 -8.09
C PRO A 447 -15.74 -40.39 -8.59
N VAL A 448 -15.39 -40.74 -9.81
CA VAL A 448 -14.10 -40.41 -10.43
C VAL A 448 -13.90 -38.90 -10.42
N ARG A 449 -12.79 -38.47 -9.82
CA ARG A 449 -12.29 -37.11 -9.86
C ARG A 449 -11.05 -37.03 -10.76
N TYR A 450 -10.74 -35.83 -11.26
CA TYR A 450 -9.60 -35.60 -12.13
C TYR A 450 -8.58 -34.68 -11.49
N ARG A 451 -7.29 -34.90 -11.80
CA ARG A 451 -6.21 -34.07 -11.29
C ARG A 451 -6.24 -32.68 -11.90
N PRO A 452 -6.08 -31.60 -11.11
CA PRO A 452 -6.00 -30.26 -11.64
C PRO A 452 -4.63 -30.00 -12.29
N GLY A 453 -4.64 -29.19 -13.36
CA GLY A 453 -3.44 -28.69 -14.03
C GLY A 453 -2.81 -27.48 -13.33
N GLY A 454 -1.70 -27.04 -13.89
CA GLY A 454 -0.96 -25.89 -13.44
C GLY A 454 -0.14 -26.11 -12.15
N SER A 455 0.71 -25.15 -11.81
CA SER A 455 1.47 -25.13 -10.55
C SER A 455 0.53 -24.99 -9.36
N GLN A 456 0.82 -25.71 -8.28
CA GLN A 456 0.04 -25.61 -7.05
C GLN A 456 0.60 -24.50 -6.15
N GLY A 457 -0.27 -23.71 -5.56
CA GLY A 457 0.07 -22.46 -4.85
C GLY A 457 -0.48 -21.28 -5.63
N PHE A 458 0.17 -20.87 -6.69
CA PHE A 458 -0.31 -19.86 -7.62
C PHE A 458 -0.24 -20.41 -9.05
N PRO A 459 -1.34 -20.42 -9.82
CA PRO A 459 -1.34 -20.86 -11.21
C PRO A 459 -0.67 -19.80 -12.09
N GLY A 460 0.05 -20.26 -13.12
CA GLY A 460 0.69 -19.35 -14.07
C GLY A 460 -0.31 -18.60 -14.94
N TYR A 461 0.09 -17.44 -15.43
CA TYR A 461 -0.66 -16.69 -16.42
C TYR A 461 -0.62 -17.40 -17.76
N SER A 462 -1.78 -17.63 -18.35
CA SER A 462 -1.89 -18.39 -19.63
C SER A 462 -1.78 -17.51 -20.87
N VAL A 463 -1.84 -16.17 -20.72
CA VAL A 463 -1.87 -15.21 -21.82
C VAL A 463 -0.75 -14.19 -21.74
N ASN A 464 -0.33 -13.68 -22.91
CA ASN A 464 0.38 -12.41 -23.01
C ASN A 464 -0.62 -11.33 -23.39
N LEU A 465 -0.61 -10.24 -22.64
CA LEU A 465 -1.48 -9.10 -22.90
C LEU A 465 -0.68 -7.81 -22.82
N ASN A 466 -0.98 -6.87 -23.71
CA ASN A 466 -0.40 -5.54 -23.72
C ASN A 466 -1.49 -4.53 -24.07
N LYS A 467 -1.88 -3.70 -23.10
CA LYS A 467 -2.94 -2.69 -23.24
C LYS A 467 -2.43 -1.34 -22.79
N ASN A 468 -2.83 -0.30 -23.51
CA ASN A 468 -2.40 1.07 -23.18
C ASN A 468 -3.56 2.05 -23.14
N ARG A 469 -3.30 3.20 -22.54
CA ARG A 469 -4.25 4.30 -22.41
C ARG A 469 -3.51 5.63 -22.41
N ASN A 470 -4.15 6.65 -23.00
CA ASN A 470 -3.70 8.03 -22.97
C ASN A 470 -4.70 8.91 -22.22
N ASN A 471 -4.18 9.90 -21.54
CA ASN A 471 -4.97 10.94 -20.87
C ASN A 471 -4.35 12.30 -21.13
N PHE A 472 -5.20 13.30 -21.40
CA PHE A 472 -4.84 14.71 -21.41
C PHE A 472 -5.60 15.43 -20.31
N ALA A 473 -4.93 16.32 -19.58
CA ALA A 473 -5.52 17.11 -18.52
C ALA A 473 -5.09 18.58 -18.59
N ALA A 474 -5.99 19.48 -18.18
CA ALA A 474 -5.69 20.90 -17.96
C ALA A 474 -6.39 21.36 -16.67
N TYR A 475 -5.75 22.26 -15.92
CA TYR A 475 -6.29 22.76 -14.66
C TYR A 475 -5.96 24.24 -14.43
N VAL A 476 -6.77 24.85 -13.60
CA VAL A 476 -6.56 26.16 -12.99
C VAL A 476 -6.81 26.06 -11.49
N ASP A 477 -5.98 26.73 -10.69
CA ASP A 477 -6.08 26.80 -9.23
C ASP A 477 -5.80 28.24 -8.79
N THR A 478 -6.67 28.81 -7.97
CA THR A 478 -6.58 30.18 -7.49
C THR A 478 -6.73 30.22 -5.98
N GLU A 479 -5.85 30.96 -5.31
CA GLU A 479 -5.94 31.23 -3.87
C GLU A 479 -5.92 32.74 -3.65
N LEU A 480 -6.97 33.28 -3.02
CA LEU A 480 -7.14 34.69 -2.75
C LEU A 480 -7.19 34.93 -1.25
N ASP A 481 -6.23 35.69 -0.72
CA ASP A 481 -6.29 36.29 0.60
C ASP A 481 -7.13 37.57 0.54
N ILE A 482 -8.43 37.45 0.91
CA ILE A 482 -9.37 38.59 0.90
C ILE A 482 -8.96 39.60 1.97
N THR A 483 -8.60 39.08 3.15
CA THR A 483 -8.03 39.83 4.26
C THR A 483 -6.94 38.98 4.93
N LYS A 484 -6.17 39.55 5.84
CA LYS A 484 -5.20 38.81 6.69
C LYS A 484 -5.82 37.65 7.49
N LYS A 485 -7.16 37.64 7.62
CA LYS A 485 -7.91 36.64 8.36
C LYS A 485 -8.67 35.66 7.47
N TRP A 486 -9.00 36.05 6.24
CA TRP A 486 -9.91 35.31 5.38
C TRP A 486 -9.28 35.01 4.03
N MET A 487 -9.19 33.73 3.70
CA MET A 487 -8.76 33.24 2.40
C MET A 487 -9.82 32.36 1.77
N VAL A 488 -9.85 32.35 0.45
CA VAL A 488 -10.64 31.44 -0.38
C VAL A 488 -9.77 30.82 -1.46
N SER A 489 -10.09 29.59 -1.85
CA SER A 489 -9.43 28.88 -2.95
C SER A 489 -10.46 28.24 -3.85
N VAL A 490 -10.22 28.34 -5.17
CA VAL A 490 -11.05 27.72 -6.21
C VAL A 490 -10.16 27.01 -7.20
N ALA A 491 -10.42 25.73 -7.46
CA ALA A 491 -9.73 24.96 -8.46
C ALA A 491 -10.71 24.28 -9.43
N GLY A 492 -10.29 24.16 -10.69
CA GLY A 492 -11.01 23.44 -11.73
C GLY A 492 -10.05 22.62 -12.57
N ARG A 493 -10.46 21.42 -12.96
CA ARG A 493 -9.67 20.52 -13.80
C ARG A 493 -10.55 19.78 -14.79
N PHE A 494 -10.11 19.76 -16.02
CA PHE A 494 -10.63 18.95 -17.12
C PHE A 494 -9.65 17.80 -17.39
N GLU A 495 -10.16 16.60 -17.62
CA GLU A 495 -9.40 15.47 -18.13
C GLU A 495 -10.16 14.73 -19.21
N ASN A 496 -9.43 14.20 -20.18
CA ASN A 496 -9.96 13.35 -21.26
C ASN A 496 -9.12 12.09 -21.40
N TYR A 497 -9.78 10.96 -21.31
CA TYR A 497 -9.21 9.63 -21.49
C TYR A 497 -9.70 9.02 -22.80
N ASN A 498 -8.83 8.37 -23.53
CA ASN A 498 -9.18 7.76 -24.82
C ASN A 498 -10.09 6.53 -24.72
N ASP A 499 -10.30 5.98 -23.52
CA ASP A 499 -11.05 4.72 -23.31
C ASP A 499 -12.40 4.89 -22.60
N PHE A 500 -12.66 5.97 -21.86
CA PHE A 500 -13.94 6.19 -21.20
C PHE A 500 -14.46 7.64 -21.25
N GLY A 501 -13.70 8.56 -21.89
CA GLY A 501 -14.15 9.92 -22.16
C GLY A 501 -13.67 10.96 -21.15
N SER A 502 -14.45 12.05 -21.03
CA SER A 502 -14.04 13.26 -20.33
C SER A 502 -14.66 13.40 -18.94
N THR A 503 -13.97 14.15 -18.08
CA THR A 503 -14.46 14.52 -16.74
C THR A 503 -14.06 15.95 -16.40
N ILE A 504 -14.91 16.63 -15.62
CA ILE A 504 -14.63 17.96 -15.05
C ILE A 504 -14.79 17.87 -13.54
N ASN A 505 -13.79 18.37 -12.82
CA ASN A 505 -13.79 18.39 -11.36
C ASN A 505 -13.51 19.79 -10.85
N GLY A 506 -14.19 20.16 -9.76
CA GLY A 506 -14.07 21.46 -9.11
C GLY A 506 -13.80 21.32 -7.62
N LYS A 507 -13.20 22.36 -7.04
CA LYS A 507 -12.98 22.48 -5.60
C LYS A 507 -13.15 23.92 -5.18
N PHE A 508 -13.85 24.12 -4.07
CA PHE A 508 -13.88 25.36 -3.31
C PHE A 508 -13.42 25.08 -1.89
N ALA A 509 -12.53 25.94 -1.36
CA ALA A 509 -12.10 25.83 0.02
C ALA A 509 -11.94 27.22 0.63
N THR A 510 -12.14 27.34 1.94
CA THR A 510 -12.02 28.61 2.66
C THR A 510 -11.47 28.39 4.06
N ARG A 511 -10.75 29.39 4.55
CA ARG A 511 -10.27 29.48 5.95
C ARG A 511 -10.51 30.87 6.48
N TYR A 512 -11.04 30.93 7.72
CA TYR A 512 -11.25 32.19 8.44
C TYR A 512 -10.60 32.14 9.83
N ALA A 513 -9.61 32.97 10.07
CA ALA A 513 -8.97 33.14 11.36
C ALA A 513 -9.79 34.06 12.26
N ILE A 514 -10.52 33.52 13.22
CA ILE A 514 -11.29 34.26 14.20
C ILE A 514 -10.34 35.03 15.10
N THR A 515 -9.28 34.32 15.58
CA THR A 515 -8.16 34.91 16.33
C THR A 515 -6.83 34.42 15.72
N PRO A 516 -5.67 34.95 16.06
CA PRO A 516 -4.39 34.39 15.61
C PRO A 516 -4.20 32.93 15.99
N GLN A 517 -4.85 32.44 17.06
CA GLN A 517 -4.73 31.11 17.59
C GLN A 517 -5.81 30.16 17.06
N PHE A 518 -6.97 30.67 16.63
CA PHE A 518 -8.13 29.85 16.27
C PHE A 518 -8.67 30.20 14.88
N ALA A 519 -8.76 29.20 14.02
CA ALA A 519 -9.31 29.35 12.69
C ALA A 519 -10.29 28.22 12.35
N LEU A 520 -11.30 28.57 11.59
CA LEU A 520 -12.23 27.66 10.95
C LEU A 520 -11.82 27.42 9.50
N ARG A 521 -12.06 26.23 9.00
CA ARG A 521 -11.83 25.86 7.59
C ARG A 521 -12.92 24.96 7.08
N GLY A 522 -13.11 24.98 5.75
CA GLY A 522 -14.06 24.11 5.09
C GLY A 522 -13.80 23.99 3.61
N SER A 523 -14.17 22.85 3.03
CA SER A 523 -14.05 22.61 1.61
C SER A 523 -15.23 21.80 1.07
N VAL A 524 -15.48 21.97 -0.23
CA VAL A 524 -16.33 21.10 -1.04
C VAL A 524 -15.62 20.83 -2.35
N SER A 525 -15.62 19.58 -2.81
CA SER A 525 -14.98 19.21 -4.07
C SER A 525 -15.69 18.04 -4.74
N THR A 526 -15.55 17.97 -6.06
CA THR A 526 -15.81 16.75 -6.81
C THR A 526 -14.51 16.00 -7.05
N GLY A 527 -14.58 14.70 -7.23
CA GLY A 527 -13.46 13.87 -7.53
C GLY A 527 -13.82 12.71 -8.44
N PHE A 528 -12.82 12.07 -9.01
CA PHE A 528 -13.00 10.90 -9.84
C PHE A 528 -11.80 9.95 -9.75
N ARG A 529 -12.02 8.71 -10.17
CA ARG A 529 -10.99 7.71 -10.43
C ARG A 529 -11.26 7.03 -11.77
N ALA A 530 -10.24 6.96 -12.60
CA ALA A 530 -10.26 6.13 -13.79
C ALA A 530 -10.22 4.64 -13.41
N PRO A 531 -10.94 3.74 -14.08
CA PRO A 531 -10.71 2.31 -13.93
C PRO A 531 -9.23 2.01 -14.18
N SER A 532 -8.58 1.21 -13.35
CA SER A 532 -7.20 0.81 -13.68
C SER A 532 -7.19 -0.12 -14.90
N LEU A 533 -6.10 -0.06 -15.70
CA LEU A 533 -5.95 -0.98 -16.82
C LEU A 533 -5.94 -2.44 -16.34
N ALA A 534 -5.39 -2.67 -15.14
CA ALA A 534 -5.43 -3.98 -14.52
C ALA A 534 -6.87 -4.43 -14.22
N GLN A 535 -7.74 -3.61 -13.58
CA GLN A 535 -9.15 -3.96 -13.35
C GLN A 535 -9.92 -4.23 -14.65
N LYS A 536 -9.53 -3.56 -15.74
CA LYS A 536 -10.21 -3.70 -17.03
C LYS A 536 -9.81 -4.96 -17.79
N TYR A 537 -8.54 -5.37 -17.67
CA TYR A 537 -7.94 -6.38 -18.55
C TYR A 537 -7.31 -7.58 -17.85
N PHE A 538 -7.43 -7.68 -16.53
CA PHE A 538 -6.84 -8.80 -15.80
C PHE A 538 -7.55 -10.09 -16.18
N ASP A 539 -6.76 -11.12 -16.47
CA ASP A 539 -7.21 -12.45 -16.88
C ASP A 539 -6.44 -13.49 -16.07
N LEU A 540 -7.16 -14.25 -15.25
CA LEU A 540 -6.58 -15.30 -14.43
C LEU A 540 -7.58 -16.43 -14.20
N GLN A 541 -7.18 -17.65 -14.49
CA GLN A 541 -7.90 -18.84 -14.11
C GLN A 541 -7.21 -19.49 -12.90
N PHE A 542 -7.96 -19.79 -11.87
CA PHE A 542 -7.42 -20.41 -10.66
C PHE A 542 -8.41 -21.40 -10.05
N THR A 543 -7.85 -22.33 -9.26
CA THR A 543 -8.65 -23.34 -8.57
C THR A 543 -8.63 -23.05 -7.08
N ASN A 544 -9.80 -22.94 -6.45
CA ASN A 544 -9.96 -22.68 -5.04
C ASN A 544 -10.82 -23.75 -4.37
N PHE A 545 -10.70 -23.89 -3.05
CA PHE A 545 -11.59 -24.72 -2.27
C PHE A 545 -12.81 -23.92 -1.80
N GLN A 546 -13.99 -24.48 -2.00
CA GLN A 546 -15.21 -24.02 -1.33
C GLN A 546 -15.74 -25.17 -0.47
N GLY A 547 -15.50 -25.08 0.84
CA GLY A 547 -15.64 -26.26 1.71
C GLY A 547 -14.65 -27.35 1.26
N ASN A 548 -15.16 -28.55 1.05
CA ASN A 548 -14.36 -29.72 0.58
C ASN A 548 -14.38 -29.91 -0.94
N LYS A 549 -14.97 -28.96 -1.71
CA LYS A 549 -15.07 -29.08 -3.18
C LYS A 549 -14.04 -28.18 -3.86
N LEU A 550 -13.29 -28.73 -4.79
CA LEU A 550 -12.42 -27.98 -5.68
C LEU A 550 -13.27 -27.29 -6.76
N VAL A 551 -13.04 -26.00 -6.98
CA VAL A 551 -13.83 -25.17 -7.90
C VAL A 551 -12.87 -24.36 -8.78
N THR A 552 -13.08 -24.41 -10.09
CA THR A 552 -12.34 -23.60 -11.07
C THR A 552 -13.02 -22.26 -11.26
N ILE A 553 -12.30 -21.19 -10.96
CA ILE A 553 -12.79 -19.82 -11.02
C ILE A 553 -12.06 -19.08 -12.15
N GLN A 554 -12.83 -18.43 -13.02
CA GLN A 554 -12.31 -17.53 -14.04
C GLN A 554 -12.51 -16.08 -13.60
N LEU A 555 -11.43 -15.36 -13.34
CA LEU A 555 -11.46 -13.90 -13.26
C LEU A 555 -11.25 -13.37 -14.69
N ALA A 556 -12.34 -12.91 -15.30
CA ALA A 556 -12.37 -12.57 -16.71
C ALA A 556 -12.22 -11.05 -16.94
N PRO A 557 -11.49 -10.64 -18.01
CA PRO A 557 -11.44 -9.24 -18.42
C PRO A 557 -12.83 -8.65 -18.62
N ASN A 558 -13.00 -7.36 -18.27
CA ASN A 558 -14.30 -6.69 -18.36
C ASN A 558 -14.83 -6.56 -19.82
N ASP A 559 -13.94 -6.58 -20.81
CA ASP A 559 -14.26 -6.56 -22.25
C ASP A 559 -14.31 -7.95 -22.90
N SER A 560 -14.19 -9.02 -22.11
CA SER A 560 -14.25 -10.39 -22.63
C SER A 560 -15.65 -10.79 -23.06
N ASP A 561 -15.75 -11.76 -23.98
CA ASP A 561 -17.03 -12.37 -24.42
C ASP A 561 -17.81 -12.92 -23.21
N LEU A 562 -17.13 -13.59 -22.29
CA LEU A 562 -17.72 -14.11 -21.07
C LEU A 562 -18.38 -12.99 -20.23
N ALA A 563 -17.71 -11.86 -20.02
CA ALA A 563 -18.26 -10.73 -19.27
C ALA A 563 -19.44 -10.08 -19.96
N VAL A 564 -19.33 -9.80 -21.27
CA VAL A 564 -20.36 -9.13 -22.08
C VAL A 564 -21.64 -9.98 -22.16
N ARG A 565 -21.51 -11.29 -22.42
CA ARG A 565 -22.65 -12.21 -22.50
C ARG A 565 -23.31 -12.42 -21.15
N THR A 566 -22.54 -12.49 -20.08
CA THR A 566 -23.05 -12.56 -18.69
C THR A 566 -23.83 -11.28 -18.32
N GLY A 567 -23.58 -10.17 -19.03
CA GLY A 567 -24.28 -8.91 -18.78
C GLY A 567 -23.53 -7.93 -17.88
N ILE A 568 -22.21 -8.12 -17.73
CA ILE A 568 -21.34 -7.21 -16.98
C ILE A 568 -21.15 -5.93 -17.80
N PRO A 569 -21.46 -4.73 -17.24
CA PRO A 569 -21.26 -3.47 -17.94
C PRO A 569 -19.79 -3.13 -18.16
N GLN A 570 -19.50 -2.39 -19.25
CA GLN A 570 -18.16 -1.82 -19.43
C GLN A 570 -17.80 -0.87 -18.29
N LEU A 571 -16.55 -0.95 -17.82
CA LEU A 571 -16.07 -0.10 -16.75
C LEU A 571 -16.06 1.38 -17.16
N LYS A 572 -16.57 2.21 -16.28
CA LYS A 572 -16.53 3.66 -16.35
C LYS A 572 -15.87 4.26 -15.10
N GLN A 573 -15.60 5.55 -15.13
CA GLN A 573 -15.02 6.24 -13.99
C GLN A 573 -15.89 6.14 -12.73
N GLU A 574 -15.26 6.05 -11.57
CA GLU A 574 -15.88 6.37 -10.29
C GLU A 574 -15.94 7.90 -10.16
N THR A 575 -16.99 8.42 -9.54
CA THR A 575 -17.11 9.84 -9.24
C THR A 575 -17.39 10.06 -7.78
N SER A 576 -16.94 11.19 -7.23
CA SER A 576 -17.19 11.51 -5.84
C SER A 576 -17.63 12.97 -5.63
N VAL A 577 -18.34 13.19 -4.53
CA VAL A 577 -18.56 14.50 -3.92
C VAL A 577 -18.05 14.43 -2.49
N ASN A 578 -17.16 15.36 -2.17
CA ASN A 578 -16.49 15.42 -0.87
C ASN A 578 -16.81 16.76 -0.19
N GLY A 579 -17.01 16.73 1.12
CA GLY A 579 -17.16 17.91 1.95
C GLY A 579 -16.35 17.76 3.23
N SER A 580 -15.70 18.81 3.67
CA SER A 580 -15.03 18.84 4.98
C SER A 580 -15.26 20.17 5.70
N VAL A 581 -15.29 20.09 7.04
CA VAL A 581 -15.36 21.24 7.93
C VAL A 581 -14.51 20.96 9.14
N GLY A 582 -13.73 21.93 9.58
CA GLY A 582 -12.86 21.73 10.71
C GLY A 582 -12.36 23.02 11.32
N PHE A 583 -11.57 22.88 12.37
CA PHE A 583 -10.90 24.00 12.99
C PHE A 583 -9.46 23.66 13.37
N THR A 584 -8.66 24.70 13.46
CA THR A 584 -7.29 24.67 13.98
C THR A 584 -7.16 25.56 15.17
N PHE A 585 -6.46 25.09 16.21
CA PHE A 585 -6.11 25.87 17.39
C PHE A 585 -4.62 25.70 17.69
N ASN A 586 -3.91 26.82 17.92
CA ASN A 586 -2.47 26.80 18.16
C ASN A 586 -2.05 27.88 19.17
N THR A 587 -1.47 27.42 20.28
CA THR A 587 -0.88 28.31 21.32
C THR A 587 0.64 28.27 21.35
N GLY A 588 1.27 27.62 20.38
CA GLY A 588 2.70 27.32 20.39
C GLY A 588 3.04 26.01 21.12
N LYS A 589 2.60 25.84 22.36
CA LYS A 589 2.80 24.61 23.13
C LYS A 589 1.76 23.54 22.82
N PHE A 590 0.52 23.93 22.58
CA PHE A 590 -0.60 23.05 22.28
C PHE A 590 -1.17 23.37 20.90
N THR A 591 -1.30 22.34 20.07
CA THR A 591 -2.00 22.42 18.78
C THR A 591 -3.12 21.42 18.74
N ALA A 592 -4.24 21.81 18.15
CA ALA A 592 -5.37 20.94 17.89
C ALA A 592 -5.89 21.16 16.47
N THR A 593 -6.14 20.06 15.75
CA THR A 593 -6.91 20.06 14.52
C THR A 593 -8.03 19.03 14.64
N ILE A 594 -9.25 19.46 14.32
CA ILE A 594 -10.42 18.57 14.29
C ILE A 594 -11.14 18.83 12.97
N ASP A 595 -11.31 17.77 12.18
CA ASP A 595 -11.88 17.85 10.83
C ASP A 595 -12.94 16.78 10.65
N GLY A 596 -14.20 17.20 10.48
CA GLY A 596 -15.28 16.36 10.03
C GLY A 596 -15.26 16.23 8.51
N TYR A 597 -15.60 15.06 7.98
CA TYR A 597 -15.61 14.80 6.54
C TYR A 597 -16.81 13.96 6.12
N TYR A 598 -17.21 14.19 4.85
CA TYR A 598 -18.25 13.44 4.16
C TYR A 598 -17.77 13.14 2.74
N ILE A 599 -17.81 11.88 2.32
CA ILE A 599 -17.35 11.41 1.02
C ILE A 599 -18.43 10.50 0.44
N ASN A 600 -19.02 10.88 -0.69
CA ASN A 600 -19.98 10.07 -1.43
C ASN A 600 -19.34 9.65 -2.75
N VAL A 601 -19.13 8.34 -2.95
CA VAL A 601 -18.54 7.76 -4.16
C VAL A 601 -19.63 7.01 -4.91
N LYS A 602 -19.83 7.36 -6.18
CA LYS A 602 -20.75 6.70 -7.11
C LYS A 602 -19.99 5.83 -8.11
N ASN A 603 -20.65 4.76 -8.55
CA ASN A 603 -20.09 3.81 -9.52
C ASN A 603 -18.74 3.22 -9.07
N ARG A 604 -18.58 2.93 -7.79
CA ARG A 604 -17.35 2.36 -7.27
C ARG A 604 -17.09 0.98 -7.89
N ILE A 605 -15.88 0.79 -8.37
CA ILE A 605 -15.44 -0.46 -8.98
C ILE A 605 -15.07 -1.44 -7.88
N VAL A 606 -15.65 -2.61 -7.94
CA VAL A 606 -15.38 -3.71 -7.01
C VAL A 606 -15.26 -5.02 -7.78
N LEU A 607 -14.65 -6.02 -7.15
CA LEU A 607 -14.72 -7.39 -7.59
C LEU A 607 -16.08 -7.95 -7.22
N THR A 608 -16.79 -8.60 -8.16
CA THR A 608 -18.08 -9.25 -7.89
C THR A 608 -17.91 -10.48 -6.99
N GLY A 609 -19.00 -10.98 -6.43
CA GLY A 609 -19.05 -12.35 -5.94
C GLY A 609 -18.86 -13.37 -7.08
N ASN A 610 -18.85 -14.64 -6.73
CA ASN A 610 -18.69 -15.73 -7.67
C ASN A 610 -20.04 -16.06 -8.34
N PHE A 611 -20.14 -15.86 -9.64
CA PHE A 611 -21.23 -16.38 -10.44
C PHE A 611 -20.98 -17.89 -10.63
N SER A 612 -21.83 -18.73 -10.06
CA SER A 612 -21.77 -20.17 -10.30
C SER A 612 -22.11 -20.48 -11.76
N ARG A 613 -21.76 -21.68 -12.22
CA ARG A 613 -22.08 -22.13 -13.58
C ARG A 613 -23.56 -21.94 -13.92
N THR A 614 -24.47 -22.25 -12.98
CA THR A 614 -25.93 -22.10 -13.16
C THR A 614 -26.40 -20.64 -13.20
N ASP A 615 -25.57 -19.69 -12.75
CA ASP A 615 -25.87 -18.26 -12.83
C ASP A 615 -25.45 -17.65 -14.18
N LEU A 616 -24.58 -18.34 -14.94
CA LEU A 616 -24.17 -17.93 -16.26
C LEU A 616 -25.26 -18.23 -17.30
N PRO A 617 -25.35 -17.46 -18.40
CA PRO A 617 -26.27 -17.74 -19.49
C PRO A 617 -26.05 -19.17 -20.09
N PRO A 618 -27.11 -19.86 -20.56
CA PRO A 618 -27.00 -21.23 -21.07
C PRO A 618 -25.97 -21.37 -22.21
N ASP A 619 -25.92 -20.43 -23.14
CA ASP A 619 -24.95 -20.37 -24.22
C ASP A 619 -23.51 -20.24 -23.71
N VAL A 620 -23.27 -19.43 -22.65
CA VAL A 620 -21.99 -19.33 -21.99
C VAL A 620 -21.59 -20.65 -21.31
N GLN A 621 -22.54 -21.34 -20.67
CA GLN A 621 -22.27 -22.63 -20.05
C GLN A 621 -21.81 -23.71 -21.07
N VAL A 622 -22.28 -23.62 -22.30
CA VAL A 622 -21.86 -24.51 -23.39
C VAL A 622 -20.45 -24.18 -23.86
N ASP A 623 -20.17 -22.91 -24.09
CA ASP A 623 -18.88 -22.45 -24.64
C ASP A 623 -17.73 -22.50 -23.65
N TYR A 624 -18.04 -22.45 -22.32
CA TYR A 624 -17.06 -22.49 -21.23
C TYR A 624 -17.29 -23.69 -20.29
N PRO A 625 -17.18 -24.95 -20.77
CA PRO A 625 -17.58 -26.12 -20.01
C PRO A 625 -16.75 -26.40 -18.74
N TYR A 626 -15.55 -25.90 -18.67
CA TYR A 626 -14.63 -26.11 -17.52
C TYR A 626 -14.65 -25.01 -16.45
N ILE A 627 -15.45 -23.95 -16.65
CA ILE A 627 -15.61 -22.89 -15.65
C ILE A 627 -16.73 -23.30 -14.69
N ASP A 628 -16.40 -23.51 -13.42
CA ASP A 628 -17.37 -23.69 -12.35
C ASP A 628 -17.95 -22.36 -11.88
N GLN A 629 -17.10 -21.33 -11.84
CA GLN A 629 -17.47 -19.98 -11.40
C GLN A 629 -16.74 -18.92 -12.21
N ALA A 630 -17.35 -17.73 -12.28
CA ALA A 630 -16.75 -16.55 -12.88
C ALA A 630 -16.83 -15.35 -11.93
N GLN A 631 -15.79 -14.52 -11.94
CA GLN A 631 -15.75 -13.22 -11.26
C GLN A 631 -15.37 -12.13 -12.25
N PHE A 632 -15.82 -10.90 -11.95
CA PHE A 632 -15.63 -9.75 -12.82
C PHE A 632 -15.38 -8.50 -12.01
N PHE A 633 -14.70 -7.52 -12.61
CA PHE A 633 -14.71 -6.15 -12.11
C PHE A 633 -15.91 -5.40 -12.66
N SER A 634 -16.60 -4.65 -11.81
CA SER A 634 -17.76 -3.86 -12.24
C SER A 634 -17.95 -2.61 -11.38
N ASN A 635 -18.57 -1.57 -11.94
CA ASN A 635 -19.05 -0.39 -11.22
C ASN A 635 -20.31 -0.73 -10.41
N ALA A 636 -20.17 -1.62 -9.44
CA ALA A 636 -21.30 -2.32 -8.81
C ALA A 636 -21.96 -1.56 -7.67
N ILE A 637 -21.31 -0.56 -7.06
CA ILE A 637 -21.84 0.04 -5.83
C ILE A 637 -21.67 1.55 -5.78
N ASP A 638 -22.53 2.15 -4.95
CA ASP A 638 -22.30 3.49 -4.41
C ASP A 638 -22.01 3.39 -2.91
N THR A 639 -21.09 4.21 -2.41
CA THR A 639 -20.71 4.23 -1.00
C THR A 639 -20.76 5.64 -0.43
N ARG A 640 -21.09 5.72 0.86
CA ARG A 640 -21.04 6.94 1.65
C ARG A 640 -20.17 6.73 2.87
N THR A 641 -19.17 7.60 3.03
CA THR A 641 -18.27 7.59 4.17
C THR A 641 -18.35 8.92 4.90
N LYS A 642 -18.50 8.87 6.20
CA LYS A 642 -18.48 10.04 7.09
C LYS A 642 -17.61 9.76 8.30
N GLY A 643 -16.98 10.81 8.82
CA GLY A 643 -16.09 10.62 9.94
C GLY A 643 -15.51 11.91 10.49
N VAL A 644 -14.64 11.73 11.48
CA VAL A 644 -13.92 12.82 12.14
C VAL A 644 -12.47 12.41 12.38
N ASP A 645 -11.56 13.29 12.00
CA ASP A 645 -10.13 13.20 12.32
C ASP A 645 -9.81 14.20 13.45
N VAL A 646 -9.08 13.75 14.46
CA VAL A 646 -8.64 14.56 15.61
C VAL A 646 -7.14 14.41 15.77
N ILE A 647 -6.40 15.51 15.80
CA ILE A 647 -4.98 15.53 16.15
C ILE A 647 -4.75 16.59 17.22
N LEU A 648 -4.25 16.14 18.37
CA LEU A 648 -3.86 17.00 19.49
C LEU A 648 -2.38 16.79 19.74
N SER A 649 -1.59 17.86 19.73
CA SER A 649 -0.16 17.81 20.03
C SER A 649 0.19 18.79 21.14
N TYR A 650 1.02 18.33 22.05
CA TYR A 650 1.50 19.13 23.19
C TYR A 650 3.02 19.00 23.31
N ASN A 651 3.69 20.13 23.35
CA ASN A 651 5.15 20.21 23.49
C ASN A 651 5.49 21.12 24.67
N GLU A 652 6.20 20.61 25.67
CA GLU A 652 6.54 21.35 26.89
C GLU A 652 7.90 20.91 27.43
N THR A 653 8.59 21.86 28.06
CA THR A 653 9.78 21.55 28.84
C THR A 653 9.35 21.18 30.25
N ILE A 654 9.61 19.95 30.69
CA ILE A 654 9.27 19.43 32.01
C ILE A 654 10.58 19.09 32.73
N GLY A 655 10.91 19.81 33.79
CA GLY A 655 12.21 19.71 34.43
C GLY A 655 13.33 20.08 33.45
N ASN A 656 14.35 19.25 33.34
CA ASN A 656 15.46 19.41 32.39
C ASN A 656 15.24 18.72 31.07
N GLY A 657 14.03 18.18 30.84
CA GLY A 657 13.68 17.43 29.63
C GLY A 657 12.55 18.07 28.85
N ARG A 658 12.38 17.62 27.62
CA ARG A 658 11.31 18.03 26.72
C ARG A 658 10.34 16.86 26.48
N LEU A 659 9.07 17.11 26.78
CA LEU A 659 7.97 16.22 26.45
C LEU A 659 7.32 16.65 25.14
N SER A 660 7.15 15.70 24.22
CA SER A 660 6.27 15.82 23.05
C SER A 660 5.22 14.72 23.14
N ALA A 661 3.95 15.11 23.14
CA ALA A 661 2.82 14.21 23.21
C ALA A 661 1.90 14.46 22.01
N THR A 662 1.50 13.41 21.31
CA THR A 662 0.53 13.50 20.21
C THR A 662 -0.53 12.44 20.38
N LEU A 663 -1.80 12.86 20.39
CA LEU A 663 -2.97 12.00 20.30
C LEU A 663 -3.59 12.22 18.93
N ALA A 664 -3.65 11.15 18.12
CA ALA A 664 -4.24 11.17 16.80
C ALA A 664 -5.36 10.12 16.72
N GLY A 665 -6.58 10.55 16.41
CA GLY A 665 -7.76 9.69 16.36
C GLY A 665 -8.54 9.87 15.07
N ASN A 666 -9.13 8.78 14.59
CA ASN A 666 -10.07 8.76 13.48
C ASN A 666 -11.31 7.99 13.88
N TYR A 667 -12.48 8.57 13.62
CA TYR A 667 -13.75 7.87 13.53
C TYR A 667 -14.17 7.82 12.06
N ASN A 668 -14.53 6.64 11.57
CA ASN A 668 -14.90 6.40 10.18
C ASN A 668 -16.11 5.46 10.11
N ASP A 669 -17.16 5.88 9.42
CA ASP A 669 -18.36 5.10 9.19
C ASP A 669 -18.68 5.08 7.70
N MET A 670 -18.50 3.91 7.08
CA MET A 670 -18.79 3.67 5.67
C MET A 670 -20.03 2.81 5.55
N GLU A 671 -20.88 3.16 4.59
CA GLU A 671 -22.04 2.37 4.20
C GLU A 671 -22.09 2.20 2.68
N ILE A 672 -22.63 1.09 2.21
CA ILE A 672 -22.97 0.85 0.81
C ILE A 672 -24.42 1.30 0.64
N THR A 673 -24.61 2.34 -0.19
CA THR A 673 -25.92 3.00 -0.34
C THR A 673 -26.76 2.41 -1.47
N SER A 674 -26.12 1.78 -2.46
CA SER A 674 -26.80 1.08 -3.55
C SER A 674 -25.92 -0.02 -4.12
N VAL A 675 -26.55 -1.04 -4.70
CA VAL A 675 -25.93 -2.02 -5.59
C VAL A 675 -26.51 -1.81 -6.98
N ASN A 676 -25.63 -1.55 -7.95
CA ASN A 676 -26.00 -1.16 -9.30
C ASN A 676 -25.79 -2.33 -10.27
N VAL A 677 -26.84 -3.05 -10.60
CA VAL A 677 -26.80 -4.18 -11.56
C VAL A 677 -27.34 -3.75 -12.92
N SER A 678 -26.90 -4.42 -13.99
CA SER A 678 -27.48 -4.27 -15.31
C SER A 678 -28.87 -4.91 -15.37
N GLU A 679 -29.68 -4.54 -16.38
CA GLU A 679 -31.00 -5.15 -16.60
C GLU A 679 -30.94 -6.68 -16.72
N LYS A 680 -29.86 -7.23 -17.31
CA LYS A 680 -29.66 -8.69 -17.45
C LYS A 680 -29.39 -9.39 -16.10
N LEU A 681 -28.93 -8.65 -15.11
CA LEU A 681 -28.55 -9.17 -13.80
C LEU A 681 -29.53 -8.79 -12.69
N LYS A 682 -30.68 -8.21 -13.01
CA LYS A 682 -31.74 -7.96 -12.04
C LYS A 682 -32.16 -9.23 -11.31
N GLY A 683 -32.26 -9.17 -9.98
CA GLY A 683 -32.54 -10.31 -9.12
C GLY A 683 -31.31 -11.14 -8.74
N LYS A 684 -30.10 -10.74 -9.20
CA LYS A 684 -28.81 -11.36 -8.83
C LYS A 684 -27.90 -10.41 -8.03
N GLU A 685 -28.46 -9.41 -7.35
CA GLU A 685 -27.74 -8.39 -6.60
C GLU A 685 -26.85 -9.00 -5.51
N ASP A 686 -27.31 -10.08 -4.86
CA ASP A 686 -26.55 -10.77 -3.81
C ASP A 686 -25.42 -11.66 -4.35
N ILE A 687 -25.45 -12.03 -5.64
CA ILE A 687 -24.32 -12.68 -6.31
C ILE A 687 -23.36 -11.62 -6.79
N TYR A 688 -23.89 -10.54 -7.37
CA TYR A 688 -23.12 -9.43 -7.92
C TYR A 688 -22.28 -8.72 -6.85
N LEU A 689 -22.85 -8.54 -5.65
CA LEU A 689 -22.13 -8.12 -4.45
C LEU A 689 -22.49 -9.03 -3.28
N SER A 690 -21.77 -10.12 -3.14
CA SER A 690 -22.03 -11.09 -2.06
C SER A 690 -21.85 -10.48 -0.66
N ALA A 691 -22.45 -11.11 0.35
CA ALA A 691 -22.29 -10.71 1.73
C ALA A 691 -20.81 -10.64 2.14
N ARG A 692 -19.99 -11.56 1.59
CA ARG A 692 -18.56 -11.61 1.81
C ARG A 692 -17.83 -10.39 1.21
N GLU A 693 -18.04 -10.07 -0.05
CA GLU A 693 -17.42 -8.91 -0.71
C GLU A 693 -17.85 -7.59 -0.03
N ARG A 694 -19.11 -7.49 0.37
CA ARG A 694 -19.65 -6.37 1.14
C ARG A 694 -18.91 -6.21 2.48
N ALA A 695 -18.67 -7.32 3.21
CA ALA A 695 -17.95 -7.30 4.47
C ALA A 695 -16.49 -6.83 4.30
N PHE A 696 -15.78 -7.28 3.26
CA PHE A 696 -14.41 -6.83 2.97
C PHE A 696 -14.31 -5.34 2.67
N ILE A 697 -15.28 -4.78 1.92
CA ILE A 697 -15.33 -3.35 1.63
C ILE A 697 -15.53 -2.54 2.93
N LEU A 698 -16.47 -2.95 3.79
CA LEU A 698 -16.77 -2.26 5.04
C LEU A 698 -15.68 -2.45 6.11
N ALA A 699 -14.87 -3.51 6.02
CA ALA A 699 -13.75 -3.80 6.90
C ALA A 699 -12.42 -3.17 6.44
N SER A 700 -12.41 -2.35 5.38
CA SER A 700 -11.18 -1.72 4.85
C SER A 700 -10.51 -0.79 5.88
N ALA A 701 -11.26 -0.26 6.85
CA ALA A 701 -10.71 0.42 8.02
C ALA A 701 -11.54 0.10 9.28
N PRO A 702 -10.92 0.05 10.47
CA PRO A 702 -11.67 -0.02 11.72
C PRO A 702 -12.46 1.28 11.93
N LYS A 703 -13.70 1.18 12.49
CA LYS A 703 -14.54 2.35 12.76
C LYS A 703 -13.86 3.41 13.63
N THR A 704 -12.98 3.00 14.53
CA THR A 704 -12.11 3.94 15.27
C THR A 704 -10.69 3.40 15.31
N LYS A 705 -9.73 4.30 15.06
CA LYS A 705 -8.32 4.10 15.36
C LYS A 705 -7.82 5.27 16.19
N VAL A 706 -7.09 4.99 17.28
CA VAL A 706 -6.52 6.01 18.16
C VAL A 706 -5.05 5.69 18.40
N ASN A 707 -4.20 6.65 18.11
CA ASN A 707 -2.75 6.57 18.27
C ASN A 707 -2.34 7.59 19.35
N LEU A 708 -1.62 7.15 20.37
CA LEU A 708 -0.95 8.02 21.34
C LEU A 708 0.55 7.84 21.22
N SER A 709 1.26 8.91 21.00
CA SER A 709 2.73 8.96 20.97
C SER A 709 3.21 9.90 22.07
N LEU A 710 4.09 9.41 22.93
CA LEU A 710 4.77 10.18 23.96
C LEU A 710 6.27 10.06 23.74
N ASN A 711 6.95 11.17 23.57
CA ASN A 711 8.39 11.24 23.49
C ASN A 711 8.92 12.17 24.57
N TYR A 712 9.84 11.67 25.38
CA TYR A 712 10.51 12.48 26.42
C TYR A 712 12.02 12.43 26.24
N LYS A 713 12.62 13.57 25.95
CA LYS A 713 14.07 13.72 25.77
C LYS A 713 14.66 14.51 26.92
N ILE A 714 15.66 13.96 27.62
CA ILE A 714 16.42 14.62 28.67
C ILE A 714 17.91 14.41 28.41
N SER A 715 18.64 15.50 28.16
CA SER A 715 20.08 15.47 27.87
C SER A 715 20.35 14.51 26.69
N LYS A 716 21.08 13.42 26.95
CA LYS A 716 21.42 12.37 25.96
C LYS A 716 20.42 11.24 25.90
N PHE A 717 19.43 11.17 26.79
CA PHE A 717 18.44 10.11 26.86
C PHE A 717 17.14 10.50 26.17
N ASN A 718 16.54 9.55 25.50
CA ASN A 718 15.23 9.66 24.87
C ASN A 718 14.40 8.41 25.22
N ALA A 719 13.13 8.61 25.63
CA ALA A 719 12.18 7.56 25.83
C ALA A 719 10.96 7.81 24.92
N ASN A 720 10.53 6.79 24.20
CA ASN A 720 9.38 6.86 23.32
C ASN A 720 8.38 5.75 23.66
N LEU A 721 7.11 6.12 23.85
CA LEU A 721 5.99 5.21 24.05
C LEU A 721 4.95 5.49 22.97
N GLN A 722 4.53 4.43 22.28
CA GLN A 722 3.45 4.47 21.31
C GLN A 722 2.36 3.46 21.67
N LEU A 723 1.12 3.90 21.64
CA LEU A 723 -0.07 3.09 21.84
C LEU A 723 -0.96 3.23 20.61
N VAL A 724 -1.42 2.10 20.05
CA VAL A 724 -2.41 2.10 18.98
C VAL A 724 -3.59 1.23 19.41
N ARG A 725 -4.76 1.82 19.41
CA ARG A 725 -6.03 1.11 19.64
C ARG A 725 -6.77 0.96 18.31
N PHE A 726 -7.08 -0.28 17.96
CA PHE A 726 -7.91 -0.66 16.82
C PHE A 726 -9.29 -1.07 17.29
N HIS A 727 -10.34 -0.56 16.65
CA HIS A 727 -11.72 -1.02 16.89
C HIS A 727 -11.93 -2.45 16.37
N LYS A 728 -13.01 -3.10 16.80
CA LYS A 728 -13.42 -4.40 16.27
C LYS A 728 -13.80 -4.31 14.79
N LEU A 729 -13.59 -5.40 14.05
CA LEU A 729 -13.99 -5.59 12.65
C LEU A 729 -14.66 -6.94 12.49
N THR A 730 -15.51 -7.10 11.48
CA THR A 730 -16.15 -8.37 11.14
C THR A 730 -15.93 -8.67 9.67
N LEU A 731 -15.50 -9.88 9.35
CA LEU A 731 -15.46 -10.44 7.99
C LEU A 731 -16.46 -11.58 7.89
N ILE A 732 -16.83 -11.91 6.64
CA ILE A 732 -17.72 -13.04 6.32
C ILE A 732 -16.90 -14.02 5.47
N GLY A 733 -16.98 -15.30 5.78
CA GLY A 733 -16.34 -16.40 5.09
C GLY A 733 -17.07 -16.85 3.83
N TYR A 734 -16.77 -18.07 3.38
CA TYR A 734 -17.28 -18.58 2.11
C TYR A 734 -18.67 -19.19 2.19
N ASN A 735 -19.16 -19.54 3.38
CA ASN A 735 -20.43 -20.30 3.55
C ASN A 735 -21.67 -19.38 3.70
N GLY A 736 -21.55 -18.11 3.43
CA GLY A 736 -22.66 -17.16 3.45
C GLY A 736 -22.72 -16.25 4.68
N PRO A 737 -23.82 -15.50 4.86
CA PRO A 737 -23.90 -14.42 5.85
C PRO A 737 -23.70 -14.84 7.30
N ASP A 738 -24.05 -16.08 7.64
CA ASP A 738 -23.92 -16.64 8.98
C ASP A 738 -22.49 -17.10 9.32
N ASP A 739 -21.63 -17.21 8.32
CA ASP A 739 -20.21 -17.57 8.45
C ASP A 739 -19.38 -16.32 8.70
N PHE A 740 -19.51 -15.72 9.86
CA PHE A 740 -18.83 -14.49 10.21
C PHE A 740 -17.79 -14.65 11.31
N GLN A 741 -16.69 -13.94 11.17
CA GLN A 741 -15.64 -13.83 12.18
C GLN A 741 -15.52 -12.38 12.66
N THR A 742 -15.68 -12.16 13.97
CA THR A 742 -15.44 -10.85 14.60
C THR A 742 -14.02 -10.80 15.19
N TYR A 743 -13.23 -9.85 14.73
CA TYR A 743 -11.92 -9.51 15.26
C TYR A 743 -12.07 -8.44 16.34
N ASN A 744 -11.92 -8.83 17.60
CA ASN A 744 -12.11 -7.94 18.75
C ASN A 744 -11.13 -6.77 18.77
N ALA A 745 -11.51 -5.67 19.39
CA ALA A 745 -10.65 -4.51 19.57
C ALA A 745 -9.33 -4.88 20.25
N LYS A 746 -8.21 -4.28 19.77
CA LYS A 746 -6.86 -4.54 20.29
C LYS A 746 -6.13 -3.24 20.57
N ILE A 747 -5.22 -3.31 21.55
CA ILE A 747 -4.26 -2.23 21.83
C ILE A 747 -2.86 -2.83 21.69
N THR A 748 -2.04 -2.22 20.86
CA THR A 748 -0.60 -2.50 20.76
C THR A 748 0.18 -1.40 21.48
N THR A 749 1.31 -1.78 22.07
CA THR A 749 2.19 -0.87 22.80
C THR A 749 3.62 -1.08 22.31
N ASP A 750 4.23 0.00 21.82
CA ASP A 750 5.66 0.01 21.48
C ASP A 750 6.40 0.92 22.46
N LEU A 751 7.56 0.47 22.92
CA LEU A 751 8.41 1.21 23.86
C LEU A 751 9.86 1.15 23.40
N SER A 752 10.53 2.30 23.42
CA SER A 752 11.95 2.39 23.09
C SER A 752 12.69 3.39 23.94
N PHE A 753 14.00 3.17 24.06
CA PHE A 753 14.93 4.04 24.76
C PHE A 753 16.12 4.33 23.85
N GLY A 754 16.44 5.60 23.70
CA GLY A 754 17.56 6.09 22.90
C GLY A 754 18.64 6.73 23.77
N TYR A 755 19.89 6.61 23.35
CA TYR A 755 21.04 7.28 23.95
C TYR A 755 21.94 7.90 22.89
N ASP A 756 22.18 9.20 23.01
CA ASP A 756 23.10 9.96 22.15
C ASP A 756 24.53 9.89 22.74
N PHE A 757 25.39 9.00 22.24
CA PHE A 757 26.81 8.93 22.67
C PHE A 757 27.54 10.22 22.32
N SER A 758 27.24 10.77 21.14
CA SER A 758 27.74 12.06 20.65
C SER A 758 26.69 12.72 19.77
N LYS A 759 26.98 13.89 19.22
CA LYS A 759 26.13 14.54 18.20
C LYS A 759 25.99 13.71 16.90
N ASN A 760 26.90 12.79 16.69
CA ASN A 760 27.05 12.01 15.46
C ASN A 760 26.62 10.54 15.61
N ILE A 761 26.47 10.04 16.82
CA ILE A 761 26.26 8.61 17.09
C ILE A 761 25.17 8.46 18.14
N SER A 762 24.13 7.66 17.82
CA SER A 762 23.09 7.28 18.78
C SER A 762 22.70 5.82 18.63
N LEU A 763 22.19 5.25 19.71
CA LEU A 763 21.62 3.91 19.78
C LEU A 763 20.20 3.99 20.32
N THR A 764 19.26 3.34 19.67
CA THR A 764 17.90 3.11 20.16
C THR A 764 17.68 1.61 20.32
N ILE A 765 17.20 1.21 21.48
CA ILE A 765 16.76 -0.16 21.76
C ILE A 765 15.28 -0.14 22.14
N GLY A 766 14.53 -1.18 21.78
CA GLY A 766 13.11 -1.17 22.10
C GLY A 766 12.39 -2.45 21.77
N SER A 767 11.09 -2.40 21.96
CA SER A 767 10.17 -3.49 21.62
C SER A 767 8.92 -2.93 20.94
N LYS A 768 8.59 -3.51 19.78
CA LYS A 768 7.25 -3.39 19.20
C LYS A 768 6.34 -4.43 19.83
N ASN A 769 5.07 -4.08 19.97
CA ASN A 769 4.06 -4.94 20.58
C ASN A 769 4.55 -5.57 21.91
N LEU A 770 5.01 -4.70 22.81
CA LEU A 770 5.65 -5.07 24.10
C LEU A 770 4.88 -6.14 24.88
N PHE A 771 3.55 -6.07 24.85
CA PHE A 771 2.67 -7.00 25.58
C PHE A 771 2.27 -8.23 24.76
N ASN A 772 2.94 -8.49 23.61
CA ASN A 772 2.72 -9.66 22.77
C ASN A 772 1.25 -9.88 22.39
N ARG A 773 0.57 -8.82 21.94
CA ARG A 773 -0.83 -8.89 21.52
C ARG A 773 -0.93 -9.50 20.12
N TYR A 774 -1.92 -10.35 19.94
CA TYR A 774 -2.27 -11.01 18.69
C TYR A 774 -3.67 -10.60 18.23
N PRO A 775 -3.99 -10.70 16.93
CA PRO A 775 -5.37 -10.65 16.45
C PRO A 775 -6.26 -11.67 17.15
N THR A 776 -7.55 -11.64 16.89
CA THR A 776 -8.47 -12.68 17.35
C THR A 776 -8.17 -14.00 16.63
N LEU A 777 -8.11 -15.11 17.36
CA LEU A 777 -7.91 -16.44 16.80
C LEU A 777 -9.15 -16.90 16.02
N GLN A 778 -8.96 -17.54 14.89
CA GLN A 778 -10.00 -18.06 14.00
C GLN A 778 -10.22 -19.56 14.24
N ARG A 779 -10.50 -19.97 15.47
CA ARG A 779 -10.55 -21.38 15.85
C ARG A 779 -11.50 -22.22 14.99
N GLU A 780 -12.76 -21.81 14.93
CA GLU A 780 -13.80 -22.53 14.17
C GLU A 780 -13.56 -22.39 12.65
N ALA A 781 -13.27 -21.18 12.20
CA ALA A 781 -13.05 -20.90 10.78
C ALA A 781 -11.85 -21.67 10.23
N VAL A 782 -10.77 -21.85 11.00
CA VAL A 782 -9.61 -22.62 10.55
C VAL A 782 -9.91 -24.12 10.49
N SER A 783 -10.68 -24.64 11.41
CA SER A 783 -11.10 -26.05 11.41
C SER A 783 -12.06 -26.38 10.26
N ALA A 784 -12.88 -25.41 9.85
CA ALA A 784 -13.82 -25.53 8.73
C ALA A 784 -13.20 -25.16 7.36
N GLY A 785 -11.95 -24.67 7.31
CA GLY A 785 -11.32 -24.18 6.08
C GLY A 785 -11.87 -22.85 5.56
N ASN A 786 -12.59 -22.08 6.39
CA ASN A 786 -13.33 -20.87 5.99
C ASN A 786 -12.58 -19.56 6.26
N THR A 787 -11.26 -19.58 6.31
CA THR A 787 -10.46 -18.38 6.52
C THR A 787 -9.94 -17.83 5.20
N GLU A 788 -9.79 -16.50 5.08
CA GLU A 788 -9.19 -15.88 3.90
C GLU A 788 -7.72 -16.28 3.74
N SER A 789 -6.97 -16.24 4.83
CA SER A 789 -5.53 -16.55 4.82
C SER A 789 -5.21 -18.04 4.88
N GLY A 790 -6.17 -18.91 5.19
CA GLY A 790 -5.95 -20.34 5.45
C GLY A 790 -5.22 -20.62 6.78
N GLY A 791 -4.85 -19.59 7.54
CA GLY A 791 -4.17 -19.69 8.82
C GLY A 791 -5.08 -19.39 10.02
N ILE A 792 -4.56 -19.55 11.24
CA ILE A 792 -5.29 -19.28 12.48
C ILE A 792 -5.46 -17.77 12.75
N PHE A 793 -4.88 -16.90 11.93
CA PHE A 793 -5.04 -15.45 11.95
C PHE A 793 -5.40 -14.94 10.57
N ASP A 794 -6.22 -13.87 10.54
CA ASP A 794 -6.30 -12.97 9.39
C ASP A 794 -5.72 -11.60 9.79
N PRO A 795 -4.82 -11.01 8.98
CA PRO A 795 -4.21 -9.73 9.26
C PRO A 795 -5.16 -8.57 8.91
N VAL A 796 -6.22 -8.37 9.69
CA VAL A 796 -7.30 -7.41 9.40
C VAL A 796 -7.02 -6.01 9.98
N GLN A 797 -6.58 -5.96 11.25
CA GLN A 797 -6.37 -4.72 12.02
C GLN A 797 -4.89 -4.43 12.23
N MET A 798 -4.12 -5.48 12.52
CA MET A 798 -2.72 -5.45 12.92
C MET A 798 -2.00 -6.70 12.42
N GLY A 799 -0.66 -6.68 12.36
CA GLY A 799 0.13 -7.87 12.12
C GLY A 799 0.04 -8.88 13.27
N PHE A 800 0.43 -10.12 13.01
CA PHE A 800 0.36 -11.24 13.97
C PHE A 800 1.72 -11.86 14.32
N ALA A 801 2.84 -11.22 13.95
CA ALA A 801 4.19 -11.72 14.30
C ALA A 801 4.48 -11.72 15.82
N GLY A 802 3.67 -10.99 16.62
CA GLY A 802 3.83 -10.87 18.06
C GLY A 802 4.82 -9.79 18.46
N ARG A 803 5.53 -10.02 19.60
CA ARG A 803 6.52 -9.08 20.13
C ARG A 803 7.80 -9.12 19.30
N GLN A 804 8.29 -7.95 18.85
CA GLN A 804 9.62 -7.80 18.27
C GLN A 804 10.51 -6.95 19.19
N VAL A 805 11.71 -7.40 19.48
CA VAL A 805 12.76 -6.59 20.11
C VAL A 805 13.72 -6.11 19.03
N PHE A 806 14.26 -4.90 19.19
CA PHE A 806 15.13 -4.30 18.20
C PHE A 806 16.22 -3.43 18.79
N ALA A 807 17.28 -3.23 18.00
CA ALA A 807 18.30 -2.21 18.20
C ALA A 807 18.50 -1.45 16.88
N ARG A 808 18.64 -0.10 16.98
CA ARG A 808 18.93 0.77 15.84
C ARG A 808 20.12 1.66 16.21
N PHE A 809 21.16 1.56 15.43
CA PHE A 809 22.37 2.37 15.54
C PHE A 809 22.35 3.42 14.43
N ASN A 810 22.36 4.71 14.79
CA ASN A 810 22.40 5.81 13.84
C ASN A 810 23.74 6.51 13.90
N PHE A 811 24.24 6.93 12.74
CA PHE A 811 25.50 7.68 12.62
C PHE A 811 25.38 8.77 11.55
N ARG A 812 26.14 9.87 11.78
CA ARG A 812 26.15 11.04 10.89
C ARG A 812 27.57 11.62 10.84
N PHE A 813 28.05 11.95 9.63
CA PHE A 813 29.40 12.51 9.42
C PHE A 813 29.37 13.68 8.44
#